data_8c0b9112393470ecaab3c560e5e5529d
#
_entry.id   8c0b9112393470ecaab3c560e5e5529d
#
_cell.length_a   1.000
_cell.length_b   1.000
_cell.length_c   1.000
_cell.angle_alpha   90.00
_cell.angle_beta   90.00
_cell.angle_gamma   90.00
#
_symmetry.space_group_name_H-M   'P 1'
#
loop_
_entity.id
_entity.type
_entity.pdbx_description
1 polymer ?
#
loop_
_entity_poly.entity_id
_entity_poly.type
_entity_poly.pdbx_seq_one_letter_code
_entity_poly.pdbx_strand_id
1 'polypeptide(L)'
;MENFDPLGIHTGESIVVAPTCSLDDQELALLQELSKKVIRHIGIVGECNIQYAFNSETDDYRVIEVNARLSRSSALASKATGYPLAFVAAKLALGYTLDQIGEMGTPNSAYVAPSLDYLICKIPRWDLSKFAGVSRQIGSSMKSVGEIMSIGQSFEEIIQKGLRMIGQGMHGFVGNRDLEFGNLEEELSHPTDLRIFAIAKAFEEGYSIDRIYNLTKIDPWFLGKLKNIHDYSLVLSKYDKIEDVPAAVLQEAKRLGFSDFQIARFVEDPDGNIEKESLRVRAVRKKNNVLPSVKRINTVASENPELTNYLYVTYDGTEHQVPYFKNEKSVVVLGSGAYRIGSSVEFDWCSVNAVQTARKLGYKSIMINYNPETVSTDYDMSDRLYFDELSFERVLDVLDLEMPKGVIVSVGGQIPNNLAIRLHRQDIPVLGTSPLSIDRAENRHKFSSMLDQLGIDQPAWKELSHMDEVYDFVGKVGYPVLVRPSYVLSGAAMNVCYNAEELETFLKLAAKVSKEYPVVVSQFLQNAKEIEFDAVAHNGEVVEYAISEHVEFAGVHSGDATLVFPAQKIYFETARRIKKIGRKIAKELNISGPFNIQFLAKNNDVKVIECNLRASRSFPFVSKVLKRNFIETATRIMLDTSYEKPDNTNFDIDWIGVKASQFSFSRLHNADPVLGVDMSSTGEVGCIGDDFSEALLTSMISVGYSIPKKAVMVSSGDTRSKVDLLDACKMLQDNGYEIYATGGTEKFLAEHGVKAACVSWPDEGKADNVIHMISAHKFDLVINIPKNHSHRELTNGYKIRRGAIDHNIPLITNARLASAFIEAFCEMKEKDIQIKSWQEYKL
;
A
#
# COMPACT_ATOMS: atom_id res chain seq x y z
N MET A 1 -22.28 14.14 0.26
CA MET A 1 -21.78 12.80 -0.12
C MET A 1 -22.71 11.76 0.48
N GLU A 2 -22.90 10.66 -0.17
CA GLU A 2 -23.84 9.61 0.20
C GLU A 2 -23.14 8.26 0.28
N ASN A 3 -23.47 7.46 1.31
CA ASN A 3 -22.96 6.11 1.44
C ASN A 3 -23.79 5.15 0.59
N PHE A 4 -23.12 4.32 -0.19
CA PHE A 4 -23.73 3.20 -0.93
C PHE A 4 -24.25 2.10 0.03
N ASP A 5 -23.49 1.85 1.08
CA ASP A 5 -23.83 0.85 2.09
C ASP A 5 -24.82 1.41 3.12
N PRO A 6 -25.79 0.60 3.59
CA PRO A 6 -26.77 1.03 4.58
C PRO A 6 -26.13 1.31 5.95
N LEU A 7 -26.89 1.95 6.83
CA LEU A 7 -26.50 2.22 8.22
C LEU A 7 -26.04 0.94 8.93
N GLY A 8 -24.96 1.06 9.71
CA GLY A 8 -24.30 -0.07 10.40
C GLY A 8 -22.89 -0.35 9.87
N ILE A 9 -22.57 0.17 8.70
CA ILE A 9 -21.20 0.14 8.15
C ILE A 9 -20.55 1.52 8.34
N HIS A 10 -19.34 1.54 8.87
CA HIS A 10 -18.58 2.77 9.07
C HIS A 10 -18.36 3.47 7.74
N THR A 11 -18.52 4.81 7.67
CA THR A 11 -18.33 5.58 6.43
C THR A 11 -16.94 5.35 5.78
N GLY A 12 -15.90 5.12 6.59
CA GLY A 12 -14.56 4.75 6.09
C GLY A 12 -14.50 3.39 5.40
N GLU A 13 -15.46 2.51 5.68
CA GLU A 13 -15.58 1.17 5.10
C GLU A 13 -16.63 1.09 3.97
N SER A 14 -17.42 2.14 3.78
CA SER A 14 -18.44 2.20 2.75
C SER A 14 -17.90 2.76 1.44
N ILE A 15 -18.49 2.31 0.33
CA ILE A 15 -18.42 3.03 -0.94
C ILE A 15 -19.20 4.33 -0.76
N VAL A 16 -18.61 5.47 -1.16
CA VAL A 16 -19.22 6.79 -1.03
C VAL A 16 -19.31 7.46 -2.38
N VAL A 17 -20.44 8.08 -2.67
CA VAL A 17 -20.72 8.77 -3.94
C VAL A 17 -20.93 10.27 -3.67
N ALA A 18 -20.46 11.11 -4.57
CA ALA A 18 -20.72 12.55 -4.56
C ALA A 18 -20.96 13.06 -5.99
N PRO A 19 -21.92 14.01 -6.17
CA PRO A 19 -22.94 14.44 -5.21
C PRO A 19 -23.88 13.31 -4.80
N THR A 20 -24.82 13.54 -3.90
CA THR A 20 -25.88 12.56 -3.55
C THR A 20 -26.70 12.18 -4.79
N CYS A 21 -27.03 10.91 -4.92
CA CYS A 21 -27.70 10.35 -6.10
C CYS A 21 -29.11 9.85 -5.81
N SER A 22 -29.39 9.44 -4.57
CA SER A 22 -30.71 8.91 -4.16
C SER A 22 -31.57 9.91 -3.42
N LEU A 23 -31.01 11.07 -2.97
CA LEU A 23 -31.74 12.15 -2.30
C LEU A 23 -32.31 13.14 -3.31
N ASP A 24 -33.53 13.60 -3.05
CA ASP A 24 -34.14 14.69 -3.80
C ASP A 24 -33.69 16.07 -3.28
N ASP A 25 -34.09 17.12 -3.99
CA ASP A 25 -33.71 18.51 -3.66
C ASP A 25 -34.27 18.99 -2.29
N GLN A 26 -35.42 18.49 -1.86
CA GLN A 26 -36.02 18.85 -0.57
C GLN A 26 -35.31 18.19 0.58
N GLU A 27 -35.00 16.92 0.45
CA GLU A 27 -34.23 16.15 1.41
C GLU A 27 -32.81 16.75 1.58
N LEU A 28 -32.16 17.07 0.47
CA LEU A 28 -30.85 17.70 0.48
C LEU A 28 -30.89 19.09 1.16
N ALA A 29 -31.89 19.91 0.85
CA ALA A 29 -32.06 21.23 1.47
C ALA A 29 -32.30 21.10 2.98
N LEU A 30 -33.10 20.12 3.42
CA LEU A 30 -33.33 19.85 4.85
C LEU A 30 -32.03 19.57 5.58
N LEU A 31 -31.20 18.63 5.05
CA LEU A 31 -29.92 18.27 5.68
C LEU A 31 -28.94 19.45 5.69
N GLN A 32 -28.92 20.29 4.65
CA GLN A 32 -28.10 21.50 4.60
C GLN A 32 -28.51 22.52 5.67
N GLU A 33 -29.80 22.78 5.84
CA GLU A 33 -30.29 23.70 6.87
C GLU A 33 -30.03 23.18 8.29
N LEU A 34 -30.19 21.89 8.51
CA LEU A 34 -29.80 21.23 9.77
C LEU A 34 -28.33 21.42 10.06
N SER A 35 -27.46 21.22 9.05
CA SER A 35 -26.02 21.40 9.18
C SER A 35 -25.65 22.82 9.57
N LYS A 36 -26.24 23.83 8.91
CA LYS A 36 -26.03 25.24 9.25
C LYS A 36 -26.47 25.56 10.69
N LYS A 37 -27.62 25.03 11.12
CA LYS A 37 -28.12 25.18 12.47
C LYS A 37 -27.18 24.59 13.53
N VAL A 38 -26.69 23.39 13.29
CA VAL A 38 -25.74 22.69 14.20
C VAL A 38 -24.40 23.43 14.27
N ILE A 39 -23.83 23.82 13.15
CA ILE A 39 -22.56 24.55 13.08
C ILE A 39 -22.62 25.87 13.82
N ARG A 40 -23.70 26.65 13.59
CA ARG A 40 -23.93 27.93 14.28
C ARG A 40 -24.12 27.75 15.79
N HIS A 41 -24.83 26.70 16.21
CA HIS A 41 -25.06 26.42 17.62
C HIS A 41 -23.78 26.04 18.37
N ILE A 42 -22.94 25.24 17.77
CA ILE A 42 -21.63 24.82 18.34
C ILE A 42 -20.60 25.96 18.24
N GLY A 43 -20.75 26.87 17.29
CA GLY A 43 -19.80 27.96 17.06
C GLY A 43 -18.54 27.50 16.37
N ILE A 44 -18.64 26.54 15.42
CA ILE A 44 -17.49 26.00 14.70
C ILE A 44 -16.90 27.06 13.78
N VAL A 45 -15.60 27.28 13.90
CA VAL A 45 -14.79 28.09 12.99
C VAL A 45 -13.74 27.19 12.33
N GLY A 46 -13.85 27.01 11.02
CA GLY A 46 -13.00 26.13 10.25
C GLY A 46 -13.79 24.94 9.69
N GLU A 47 -13.15 23.81 9.62
CA GLU A 47 -13.68 22.62 8.98
C GLU A 47 -14.41 21.71 9.97
N CYS A 48 -15.48 21.07 9.51
CA CYS A 48 -16.20 20.06 10.27
C CYS A 48 -16.82 19.01 9.34
N ASN A 49 -17.20 17.88 9.94
CA ASN A 49 -17.97 16.82 9.31
C ASN A 49 -19.19 16.52 10.14
N ILE A 50 -20.36 16.41 9.50
CA ILE A 50 -21.60 15.96 10.14
C ILE A 50 -22.05 14.70 9.42
N GLN A 51 -22.44 13.68 10.17
CA GLN A 51 -23.00 12.44 9.64
C GLN A 51 -24.47 12.31 10.02
N TYR A 52 -25.27 11.94 9.03
CA TYR A 52 -26.71 11.72 9.16
C TYR A 52 -27.06 10.27 8.83
N ALA A 53 -28.05 9.73 9.55
CA ALA A 53 -28.88 8.65 9.06
C ALA A 53 -30.18 9.26 8.56
N PHE A 54 -30.59 8.90 7.35
CA PHE A 54 -31.78 9.45 6.71
C PHE A 54 -32.63 8.31 6.12
N ASN A 55 -33.95 8.42 6.23
CA ASN A 55 -34.92 7.51 5.64
C ASN A 55 -35.83 8.29 4.71
N SER A 56 -35.65 8.13 3.39
CA SER A 56 -36.42 8.82 2.36
C SER A 56 -37.91 8.41 2.31
N GLU A 57 -38.29 7.24 2.85
CA GLU A 57 -39.70 6.83 2.89
C GLU A 57 -40.54 7.62 3.92
N THR A 58 -39.88 8.10 4.96
CA THR A 58 -40.57 8.72 6.13
C THR A 58 -40.07 10.12 6.46
N ASP A 59 -39.08 10.66 5.73
CA ASP A 59 -38.36 11.89 6.02
C ASP A 59 -37.73 11.91 7.43
N ASP A 60 -37.55 10.71 8.06
CA ASP A 60 -36.98 10.62 9.38
C ASP A 60 -35.43 10.69 9.30
N TYR A 61 -34.86 11.55 10.12
CA TYR A 61 -33.40 11.72 10.18
C TYR A 61 -32.85 11.62 11.59
N ARG A 62 -31.59 11.25 11.69
CA ARG A 62 -30.79 11.27 12.93
C ARG A 62 -29.44 11.88 12.65
N VAL A 63 -29.01 12.81 13.50
CA VAL A 63 -27.62 13.23 13.55
C VAL A 63 -26.83 12.15 14.29
N ILE A 64 -25.89 11.51 13.62
CA ILE A 64 -25.07 10.44 14.19
C ILE A 64 -23.93 11.07 15.00
N GLU A 65 -23.15 11.94 14.37
CA GLU A 65 -22.03 12.63 15.01
C GLU A 65 -21.67 13.92 14.29
N VAL A 66 -20.98 14.80 15.03
CA VAL A 66 -20.34 16.00 14.51
C VAL A 66 -18.87 15.99 14.90
N ASN A 67 -18.01 16.03 13.91
CA ASN A 67 -16.57 16.12 14.09
C ASN A 67 -16.11 17.54 13.77
N ALA A 68 -15.81 18.34 14.80
CA ALA A 68 -15.32 19.72 14.65
C ALA A 68 -13.81 19.74 14.31
N ARG A 69 -13.44 19.02 13.28
CA ARG A 69 -12.07 18.84 12.81
C ARG A 69 -12.06 18.31 11.38
N LEU A 70 -10.88 18.34 10.74
CA LEU A 70 -10.61 17.59 9.52
C LEU A 70 -10.94 16.11 9.74
N SER A 71 -11.65 15.52 8.81
CA SER A 71 -11.94 14.11 8.76
C SER A 71 -11.22 13.48 7.56
N ARG A 72 -11.16 12.16 7.50
CA ARG A 72 -10.59 11.45 6.35
C ARG A 72 -11.34 11.81 5.04
N SER A 73 -12.65 11.98 5.12
CA SER A 73 -13.48 12.42 4.00
C SER A 73 -13.24 13.87 3.56
N SER A 74 -12.55 14.68 4.34
CA SER A 74 -12.27 16.08 4.00
C SER A 74 -11.26 16.21 2.85
N ALA A 75 -10.23 15.35 2.83
CA ALA A 75 -9.30 15.29 1.70
C ALA A 75 -10.03 14.87 0.41
N LEU A 76 -10.90 13.86 0.51
CA LEU A 76 -11.78 13.46 -0.59
C LEU A 76 -12.64 14.62 -1.07
N ALA A 77 -13.36 15.29 -0.16
CA ALA A 77 -14.24 16.41 -0.51
C ALA A 77 -13.50 17.56 -1.18
N SER A 78 -12.30 17.88 -0.68
CA SER A 78 -11.45 18.93 -1.25
C SER A 78 -11.05 18.60 -2.70
N LYS A 79 -10.57 17.38 -2.95
CA LYS A 79 -10.14 16.95 -4.29
C LYS A 79 -11.29 16.67 -5.23
N ALA A 80 -12.40 16.19 -4.70
CA ALA A 80 -13.64 15.98 -5.42
C ALA A 80 -14.22 17.26 -6.00
N THR A 81 -14.15 18.35 -5.25
CA THR A 81 -14.73 19.64 -5.63
C THR A 81 -13.73 20.64 -6.21
N GLY A 82 -12.42 20.37 -6.08
CA GLY A 82 -11.38 21.37 -6.35
C GLY A 82 -11.34 22.49 -5.31
N TYR A 83 -12.20 22.47 -4.28
CA TYR A 83 -12.22 23.49 -3.22
C TYR A 83 -11.18 23.17 -2.13
N PRO A 84 -10.20 24.05 -1.85
CA PRO A 84 -9.09 23.74 -0.94
C PRO A 84 -9.48 23.87 0.53
N LEU A 85 -10.26 22.91 1.04
CA LEU A 85 -10.84 22.93 2.39
C LEU A 85 -9.82 23.20 3.51
N ALA A 86 -8.71 22.50 3.50
CA ALA A 86 -7.69 22.65 4.55
C ALA A 86 -7.03 24.03 4.54
N PHE A 87 -6.79 24.60 3.34
CA PHE A 87 -6.28 25.95 3.20
C PHE A 87 -7.24 26.98 3.76
N VAL A 88 -8.51 26.88 3.38
CA VAL A 88 -9.56 27.78 3.87
C VAL A 88 -9.72 27.66 5.39
N ALA A 89 -9.79 26.43 5.91
CA ALA A 89 -9.89 26.18 7.35
C ALA A 89 -8.71 26.78 8.14
N ALA A 90 -7.49 26.63 7.63
CA ALA A 90 -6.30 27.20 8.25
C ALA A 90 -6.35 28.74 8.27
N LYS A 91 -6.79 29.37 7.20
CA LYS A 91 -6.95 30.83 7.14
C LYS A 91 -8.04 31.34 8.10
N LEU A 92 -9.19 30.64 8.18
CA LEU A 92 -10.25 30.94 9.15
C LEU A 92 -9.73 30.83 10.60
N ALA A 93 -8.94 29.81 10.91
CA ALA A 93 -8.33 29.62 12.23
C ALA A 93 -7.35 30.76 12.59
N LEU A 94 -6.73 31.39 11.59
CA LEU A 94 -5.87 32.58 11.76
C LEU A 94 -6.65 33.89 11.82
N GLY A 95 -8.00 33.86 11.77
CA GLY A 95 -8.84 35.02 11.91
C GLY A 95 -9.21 35.73 10.60
N TYR A 96 -8.88 35.18 9.43
CA TYR A 96 -9.34 35.71 8.15
C TYR A 96 -10.81 35.38 7.94
N THR A 97 -11.53 36.26 7.24
CA THR A 97 -12.91 36.03 6.82
C THR A 97 -12.96 35.43 5.41
N LEU A 98 -14.10 34.83 5.03
CA LEU A 98 -14.25 34.14 3.73
C LEU A 98 -14.05 35.12 2.54
N ASP A 99 -14.47 36.35 2.64
CA ASP A 99 -14.22 37.38 1.63
C ASP A 99 -12.74 37.69 1.44
N GLN A 100 -12.00 37.86 2.56
CA GLN A 100 -10.55 38.05 2.51
C GLN A 100 -9.79 36.84 1.92
N ILE A 101 -10.28 35.66 2.18
CA ILE A 101 -9.68 34.44 1.64
C ILE A 101 -9.90 34.35 0.12
N GLY A 102 -11.08 34.74 -0.36
CA GLY A 102 -11.43 34.79 -1.77
C GLY A 102 -10.52 35.71 -2.59
N GLU A 103 -10.03 36.81 -2.01
CA GLU A 103 -9.10 37.74 -2.65
C GLU A 103 -7.66 37.20 -2.75
N MET A 104 -7.31 36.14 -1.99
CA MET A 104 -5.96 35.59 -1.93
C MET A 104 -5.64 34.56 -3.04
N GLY A 105 -6.45 34.50 -4.11
CA GLY A 105 -6.16 33.68 -5.29
C GLY A 105 -6.67 32.24 -5.20
N THR A 106 -7.63 31.95 -4.34
CA THR A 106 -8.46 30.76 -4.52
C THR A 106 -9.32 30.96 -5.77
N PRO A 107 -9.36 29.98 -6.67
CA PRO A 107 -10.29 30.04 -7.79
C PRO A 107 -11.70 30.07 -7.21
N ASN A 108 -12.48 31.11 -7.51
CA ASN A 108 -13.79 31.38 -6.95
C ASN A 108 -13.84 31.80 -5.48
N SER A 109 -14.84 32.58 -5.17
CA SER A 109 -15.15 33.06 -3.84
C SER A 109 -15.28 31.88 -2.87
N ALA A 110 -14.64 31.97 -1.71
CA ALA A 110 -14.79 31.00 -0.63
C ALA A 110 -16.23 30.83 -0.13
N TYR A 111 -17.15 31.69 -0.62
CA TYR A 111 -18.59 31.63 -0.34
C TYR A 111 -19.38 30.66 -1.23
N VAL A 112 -18.81 30.19 -2.34
CA VAL A 112 -19.57 29.41 -3.30
C VAL A 112 -19.67 27.96 -2.82
N ALA A 113 -20.90 27.47 -2.70
CA ALA A 113 -21.12 26.05 -2.45
C ALA A 113 -20.76 25.25 -3.72
N PRO A 114 -20.02 24.15 -3.60
CA PRO A 114 -19.68 23.32 -4.75
C PRO A 114 -20.93 22.78 -5.45
N SER A 115 -20.95 22.89 -6.77
CA SER A 115 -21.95 22.31 -7.67
C SER A 115 -21.22 21.53 -8.75
N LEU A 116 -21.42 20.21 -8.79
CA LEU A 116 -20.64 19.32 -9.65
C LEU A 116 -21.48 18.86 -10.84
N ASP A 117 -20.88 18.87 -12.05
CA ASP A 117 -21.44 18.31 -13.28
C ASP A 117 -20.85 16.94 -13.63
N TYR A 118 -20.22 16.28 -12.66
CA TYR A 118 -19.64 14.94 -12.72
C TYR A 118 -19.96 14.19 -11.44
N LEU A 119 -19.74 12.89 -11.46
CA LEU A 119 -19.89 12.02 -10.31
C LEU A 119 -18.54 11.51 -9.82
N ILE A 120 -18.47 11.27 -8.52
CA ILE A 120 -17.30 10.75 -7.84
C ILE A 120 -17.68 9.53 -7.02
N CYS A 121 -16.82 8.51 -7.05
CA CYS A 121 -16.96 7.36 -6.19
C CYS A 121 -15.66 7.14 -5.40
N LYS A 122 -15.77 7.09 -4.08
CA LYS A 122 -14.73 6.64 -3.17
C LYS A 122 -14.95 5.17 -2.86
N ILE A 123 -13.94 4.33 -3.05
CA ILE A 123 -13.98 2.92 -2.65
C ILE A 123 -12.84 2.64 -1.69
N PRO A 124 -13.11 2.06 -0.51
CA PRO A 124 -12.08 1.62 0.42
C PRO A 124 -11.27 0.47 -0.15
N ARG A 125 -10.01 0.40 0.24
CA ARG A 125 -9.17 -0.74 -0.03
C ARG A 125 -8.95 -1.56 1.23
N TRP A 126 -9.23 -2.85 1.14
CA TRP A 126 -8.95 -3.84 2.17
C TRP A 126 -7.87 -4.80 1.69
N ASP A 127 -6.97 -5.18 2.58
CA ASP A 127 -5.97 -6.22 2.32
C ASP A 127 -6.16 -7.40 3.30
N LEU A 128 -7.43 -7.70 3.64
CA LEU A 128 -7.79 -8.70 4.65
C LEU A 128 -7.32 -10.11 4.28
N SER A 129 -7.25 -10.43 3.00
CA SER A 129 -6.76 -11.73 2.51
C SER A 129 -5.31 -12.04 2.88
N LYS A 130 -4.52 -11.02 3.27
CA LYS A 130 -3.13 -11.18 3.73
C LYS A 130 -3.02 -11.75 5.15
N PHE A 131 -4.09 -11.68 5.94
CA PHE A 131 -4.05 -12.06 7.35
C PHE A 131 -4.82 -13.35 7.60
N ALA A 132 -4.09 -14.40 7.99
CA ALA A 132 -4.72 -15.68 8.34
C ALA A 132 -5.67 -15.52 9.54
N GLY A 133 -6.87 -16.09 9.44
CA GLY A 133 -7.87 -16.09 10.50
C GLY A 133 -8.61 -14.77 10.71
N VAL A 134 -8.30 -13.71 9.97
CA VAL A 134 -8.98 -12.42 10.10
C VAL A 134 -10.47 -12.53 9.73
N SER A 135 -11.32 -11.85 10.48
CA SER A 135 -12.71 -11.67 10.10
C SER A 135 -12.81 -10.70 8.92
N ARG A 136 -13.37 -11.17 7.79
CA ARG A 136 -13.60 -10.35 6.60
C ARG A 136 -14.87 -9.51 6.67
N GLN A 137 -15.73 -9.73 7.66
CA GLN A 137 -16.96 -8.97 7.83
C GLN A 137 -16.67 -7.49 8.04
N ILE A 138 -17.35 -6.64 7.28
CA ILE A 138 -17.30 -5.17 7.39
C ILE A 138 -18.42 -4.71 8.33
N GLY A 139 -18.17 -3.69 9.11
CA GLY A 139 -19.12 -3.17 10.09
C GLY A 139 -18.77 -1.78 10.59
N SER A 140 -19.02 -1.52 11.86
CA SER A 140 -18.78 -0.21 12.48
C SER A 140 -17.32 0.11 12.78
N SER A 141 -16.40 -0.85 12.66
CA SER A 141 -14.96 -0.65 12.90
C SER A 141 -14.19 -0.57 11.57
N MET A 142 -13.23 0.35 11.49
CA MET A 142 -12.39 0.53 10.31
C MET A 142 -11.31 -0.55 10.19
N LYS A 143 -11.28 -1.26 9.06
CA LYS A 143 -10.27 -2.26 8.68
C LYS A 143 -9.55 -1.88 7.38
N SER A 144 -10.07 -0.93 6.62
CA SER A 144 -9.48 -0.45 5.37
C SER A 144 -8.10 0.18 5.59
N VAL A 145 -7.20 -0.03 4.65
CA VAL A 145 -5.80 0.45 4.69
C VAL A 145 -5.57 1.64 3.78
N GLY A 146 -6.47 1.89 2.84
CA GLY A 146 -6.43 3.01 1.90
C GLY A 146 -7.77 3.19 1.20
N GLU A 147 -7.82 4.13 0.28
CA GLU A 147 -9.00 4.40 -0.53
C GLU A 147 -8.61 4.92 -1.91
N ILE A 148 -9.54 4.82 -2.83
CA ILE A 148 -9.43 5.40 -4.17
C ILE A 148 -10.54 6.44 -4.38
N MET A 149 -10.31 7.35 -5.33
CA MET A 149 -11.34 8.22 -5.86
C MET A 149 -11.40 8.05 -7.38
N SER A 150 -12.55 7.67 -7.91
CA SER A 150 -12.84 7.62 -9.33
C SER A 150 -13.81 8.73 -9.72
N ILE A 151 -13.64 9.25 -10.94
CA ILE A 151 -14.41 10.40 -11.46
C ILE A 151 -14.92 10.04 -12.84
N GLY A 152 -16.16 10.44 -13.15
CA GLY A 152 -16.81 10.20 -14.44
C GLY A 152 -18.15 10.93 -14.56
N GLN A 153 -18.88 10.66 -15.62
CA GLN A 153 -20.14 11.32 -15.95
C GLN A 153 -21.38 10.49 -15.55
N SER A 154 -21.19 9.21 -15.20
CA SER A 154 -22.26 8.32 -14.76
C SER A 154 -21.81 7.44 -13.59
N PHE A 155 -22.78 6.93 -12.81
CA PHE A 155 -22.49 6.01 -11.71
C PHE A 155 -21.85 4.73 -12.23
N GLU A 156 -22.32 4.22 -13.35
CA GLU A 156 -21.79 3.04 -14.02
C GLU A 156 -20.30 3.22 -14.36
N GLU A 157 -19.92 4.37 -14.89
CA GLU A 157 -18.53 4.69 -15.22
C GLU A 157 -17.65 4.72 -13.96
N ILE A 158 -18.06 5.46 -12.93
CA ILE A 158 -17.24 5.66 -11.73
C ILE A 158 -17.06 4.39 -10.90
N ILE A 159 -18.09 3.55 -10.80
CA ILE A 159 -17.99 2.29 -10.05
C ILE A 159 -17.06 1.29 -10.75
N GLN A 160 -17.16 1.17 -12.07
CA GLN A 160 -16.27 0.31 -12.87
C GLN A 160 -14.81 0.75 -12.78
N LYS A 161 -14.53 2.04 -12.99
CA LYS A 161 -13.20 2.61 -12.79
C LYS A 161 -12.67 2.36 -11.37
N GLY A 162 -13.49 2.69 -10.37
CA GLY A 162 -13.11 2.56 -8.97
C GLY A 162 -12.73 1.13 -8.59
N LEU A 163 -13.50 0.14 -9.03
CA LEU A 163 -13.21 -1.25 -8.75
C LEU A 163 -11.90 -1.73 -9.41
N ARG A 164 -11.52 -1.20 -10.58
CA ARG A 164 -10.20 -1.46 -11.17
C ARG A 164 -9.07 -0.78 -10.40
N MET A 165 -9.30 0.44 -9.92
CA MET A 165 -8.30 1.23 -9.16
C MET A 165 -7.93 0.59 -7.82
N ILE A 166 -8.81 -0.21 -7.19
CA ILE A 166 -8.49 -0.95 -5.96
C ILE A 166 -7.25 -1.83 -6.16
N GLY A 167 -7.03 -2.35 -7.37
CA GLY A 167 -5.80 -3.05 -7.74
C GLY A 167 -5.65 -4.44 -7.09
N GLN A 168 -6.75 -5.13 -6.83
CA GLN A 168 -6.79 -6.51 -6.31
C GLN A 168 -7.03 -7.54 -7.41
N GLY A 169 -6.68 -7.23 -8.66
CA GLY A 169 -6.88 -8.13 -9.81
C GLY A 169 -8.29 -8.08 -10.41
N MET A 170 -9.14 -7.16 -9.94
CA MET A 170 -10.50 -7.00 -10.45
C MET A 170 -10.52 -6.16 -11.73
N HIS A 171 -11.39 -6.54 -12.66
CA HIS A 171 -11.52 -5.88 -13.96
C HIS A 171 -12.62 -4.82 -14.02
N GLY A 172 -13.39 -4.66 -12.96
CA GLY A 172 -14.54 -3.81 -12.79
C GLY A 172 -15.65 -4.55 -12.05
N PHE A 173 -16.90 -4.13 -12.18
CA PHE A 173 -18.03 -4.77 -11.52
C PHE A 173 -18.31 -6.18 -12.05
N VAL A 174 -18.21 -6.39 -13.36
CA VAL A 174 -18.46 -7.66 -14.05
C VAL A 174 -17.22 -8.24 -14.71
N GLY A 175 -17.21 -9.53 -15.02
CA GLY A 175 -16.12 -10.21 -15.73
C GLY A 175 -15.00 -10.74 -14.80
N ASN A 176 -15.26 -10.89 -13.51
CA ASN A 176 -14.32 -11.41 -12.52
C ASN A 176 -14.54 -12.91 -12.29
N ARG A 177 -14.00 -13.76 -13.18
CA ARG A 177 -14.30 -15.21 -13.25
C ARG A 177 -13.71 -16.05 -12.11
N ASP A 178 -12.68 -15.56 -11.45
CA ASP A 178 -11.95 -16.28 -10.40
C ASP A 178 -12.56 -16.12 -9.01
N LEU A 179 -13.70 -15.41 -8.90
CA LEU A 179 -14.42 -15.23 -7.65
C LEU A 179 -15.49 -16.30 -7.48
N GLU A 180 -15.34 -17.14 -6.46
CA GLU A 180 -16.30 -18.14 -6.05
C GLU A 180 -16.86 -17.78 -4.66
N PHE A 181 -18.18 -17.89 -4.51
CA PHE A 181 -18.87 -17.65 -3.25
C PHE A 181 -19.48 -18.97 -2.74
N GLY A 182 -19.16 -19.34 -1.50
CA GLY A 182 -19.70 -20.57 -0.90
C GLY A 182 -21.19 -20.48 -0.60
N ASN A 183 -21.65 -19.33 -0.12
CA ASN A 183 -23.06 -19.02 0.12
C ASN A 183 -23.33 -17.56 -0.27
N LEU A 184 -23.95 -17.36 -1.42
CA LEU A 184 -24.18 -16.03 -1.97
C LEU A 184 -25.15 -15.18 -1.12
N GLU A 185 -26.21 -15.79 -0.56
CA GLU A 185 -27.14 -15.06 0.30
C GLU A 185 -26.52 -14.62 1.62
N GLU A 186 -25.62 -15.43 2.17
CA GLU A 186 -24.86 -15.06 3.37
C GLU A 186 -23.92 -13.88 3.09
N GLU A 187 -23.20 -13.91 1.95
CA GLU A 187 -22.29 -12.84 1.53
C GLU A 187 -23.03 -11.52 1.29
N LEU A 188 -24.25 -11.58 0.73
CA LEU A 188 -25.10 -10.40 0.53
C LEU A 188 -25.64 -9.85 1.86
N SER A 189 -26.04 -10.71 2.79
CA SER A 189 -26.65 -10.32 4.07
C SER A 189 -25.62 -9.89 5.12
N HIS A 190 -24.43 -10.48 5.11
CA HIS A 190 -23.33 -10.20 6.04
C HIS A 190 -22.13 -9.63 5.24
N PRO A 191 -22.06 -8.33 5.09
CA PRO A 191 -21.13 -7.71 4.16
C PRO A 191 -19.68 -8.01 4.47
N THR A 192 -18.94 -8.39 3.44
CA THR A 192 -17.49 -8.48 3.43
C THR A 192 -16.89 -7.49 2.43
N ASP A 193 -15.56 -7.45 2.34
CA ASP A 193 -14.84 -6.71 1.32
C ASP A 193 -15.13 -7.17 -0.13
N LEU A 194 -15.87 -8.28 -0.31
CA LEU A 194 -16.27 -8.82 -1.61
C LEU A 194 -17.75 -8.60 -1.95
N ARG A 195 -18.56 -8.00 -1.06
CA ARG A 195 -20.01 -7.86 -1.28
C ARG A 195 -20.39 -7.25 -2.62
N ILE A 196 -19.66 -6.26 -3.10
CA ILE A 196 -19.94 -5.64 -4.40
C ILE A 196 -19.87 -6.65 -5.57
N PHE A 197 -18.93 -7.59 -5.50
CA PHE A 197 -18.80 -8.65 -6.50
C PHE A 197 -19.83 -9.77 -6.31
N ALA A 198 -20.27 -10.00 -5.07
CA ALA A 198 -21.39 -10.91 -4.78
C ALA A 198 -22.71 -10.38 -5.40
N ILE A 199 -22.91 -9.05 -5.44
CA ILE A 199 -24.05 -8.44 -6.14
C ILE A 199 -23.96 -8.72 -7.65
N ALA A 200 -22.77 -8.59 -8.25
CA ALA A 200 -22.59 -8.94 -9.66
C ALA A 200 -22.95 -10.42 -9.93
N LYS A 201 -22.49 -11.33 -9.05
CA LYS A 201 -22.82 -12.76 -9.14
C LYS A 201 -24.30 -13.05 -8.96
N ALA A 202 -24.97 -12.32 -8.07
CA ALA A 202 -26.41 -12.44 -7.87
C ALA A 202 -27.21 -12.08 -9.14
N PHE A 203 -26.79 -11.03 -9.87
CA PHE A 203 -27.39 -10.70 -11.17
C PHE A 203 -27.14 -11.80 -12.21
N GLU A 204 -25.92 -12.36 -12.25
CA GLU A 204 -25.61 -13.51 -13.14
C GLU A 204 -26.51 -14.74 -12.84
N GLU A 205 -26.85 -14.97 -11.57
CA GLU A 205 -27.75 -16.02 -11.12
C GLU A 205 -29.24 -15.66 -11.24
N GLY A 206 -29.53 -14.46 -11.78
CA GLY A 206 -30.91 -14.03 -12.06
C GLY A 206 -31.68 -13.48 -10.84
N TYR A 207 -31.01 -13.05 -9.79
CA TYR A 207 -31.67 -12.38 -8.66
C TYR A 207 -32.27 -11.05 -9.11
N SER A 208 -33.49 -10.77 -8.65
CA SER A 208 -34.13 -9.46 -8.87
C SER A 208 -33.52 -8.37 -7.97
N ILE A 209 -33.70 -7.12 -8.36
CA ILE A 209 -33.32 -5.94 -7.54
C ILE A 209 -33.97 -6.04 -6.16
N ASP A 210 -35.27 -6.37 -6.09
CA ASP A 210 -35.99 -6.50 -4.82
C ASP A 210 -35.40 -7.56 -3.90
N ARG A 211 -34.99 -8.74 -4.47
CA ARG A 211 -34.33 -9.78 -3.69
C ARG A 211 -33.02 -9.33 -3.14
N ILE A 212 -32.17 -8.67 -3.95
CA ILE A 212 -30.88 -8.15 -3.53
C ILE A 212 -31.07 -7.03 -2.49
N TYR A 213 -32.04 -6.12 -2.69
CA TYR A 213 -32.40 -5.10 -1.71
C TYR A 213 -32.81 -5.70 -0.36
N ASN A 214 -33.65 -6.73 -0.37
CA ASN A 214 -34.07 -7.40 0.87
C ASN A 214 -32.92 -8.01 1.66
N LEU A 215 -31.88 -8.48 0.97
CA LEU A 215 -30.69 -9.07 1.59
C LEU A 215 -29.67 -8.02 2.03
N THR A 216 -29.43 -7.01 1.19
CA THR A 216 -28.34 -6.04 1.39
C THR A 216 -28.78 -4.74 2.04
N LYS A 217 -30.05 -4.35 1.86
CA LYS A 217 -30.59 -3.02 2.19
C LYS A 217 -29.90 -1.86 1.44
N ILE A 218 -29.20 -2.13 0.35
CA ILE A 218 -28.63 -1.12 -0.54
C ILE A 218 -29.77 -0.51 -1.38
N ASP A 219 -29.78 0.81 -1.51
CA ASP A 219 -30.83 1.52 -2.22
C ASP A 219 -31.07 0.97 -3.64
N PRO A 220 -32.34 0.76 -4.04
CA PRO A 220 -32.70 0.25 -5.37
C PRO A 220 -32.17 1.08 -6.54
N TRP A 221 -31.94 2.37 -6.36
CA TRP A 221 -31.35 3.22 -7.36
C TRP A 221 -29.94 2.75 -7.74
N PHE A 222 -29.08 2.50 -6.74
CA PHE A 222 -27.75 1.96 -6.96
C PHE A 222 -27.79 0.55 -7.58
N LEU A 223 -28.67 -0.31 -7.07
CA LEU A 223 -28.84 -1.66 -7.61
C LEU A 223 -29.29 -1.64 -9.07
N GLY A 224 -30.17 -0.70 -9.44
CA GLY A 224 -30.58 -0.50 -10.83
C GLY A 224 -29.43 -0.08 -11.73
N LYS A 225 -28.56 0.80 -11.27
CA LYS A 225 -27.36 1.21 -11.99
C LYS A 225 -26.34 0.08 -12.17
N LEU A 226 -26.14 -0.72 -11.13
CA LEU A 226 -25.29 -1.92 -11.22
C LEU A 226 -25.88 -2.95 -12.19
N LYS A 227 -27.21 -3.09 -12.20
CA LYS A 227 -27.88 -3.97 -13.14
C LYS A 227 -27.69 -3.53 -14.59
N ASN A 228 -27.65 -2.24 -14.88
CA ASN A 228 -27.36 -1.74 -16.22
C ASN A 228 -26.00 -2.23 -16.74
N ILE A 229 -24.97 -2.24 -15.89
CA ILE A 229 -23.66 -2.78 -16.24
C ILE A 229 -23.75 -4.27 -16.57
N HIS A 230 -24.43 -5.04 -15.72
CA HIS A 230 -24.64 -6.46 -15.97
C HIS A 230 -25.38 -6.69 -17.28
N ASP A 231 -26.50 -6.03 -17.49
CA ASP A 231 -27.31 -6.19 -18.70
C ASP A 231 -26.54 -5.81 -19.96
N TYR A 232 -25.67 -4.80 -19.88
CA TYR A 232 -24.84 -4.40 -21.02
C TYR A 232 -23.72 -5.41 -21.32
N SER A 233 -23.22 -6.12 -20.34
CA SER A 233 -22.28 -7.23 -20.57
C SER A 233 -22.92 -8.34 -21.45
N LEU A 234 -24.23 -8.59 -21.26
CA LEU A 234 -24.99 -9.52 -22.10
C LEU A 234 -25.20 -8.99 -23.54
N VAL A 235 -25.20 -7.68 -23.73
CA VAL A 235 -25.25 -7.09 -25.10
C VAL A 235 -23.92 -7.35 -25.80
N LEU A 236 -22.80 -7.16 -25.12
CA LEU A 236 -21.46 -7.43 -25.66
C LEU A 236 -21.28 -8.91 -26.01
N SER A 237 -21.79 -9.81 -25.19
CA SER A 237 -21.71 -11.26 -25.40
C SER A 237 -22.53 -11.79 -26.61
N LYS A 238 -23.23 -10.93 -27.34
CA LYS A 238 -23.93 -11.30 -28.59
C LYS A 238 -23.01 -11.30 -29.81
N TYR A 239 -21.81 -10.77 -29.67
CA TYR A 239 -20.84 -10.66 -30.76
C TYR A 239 -19.73 -11.71 -30.57
N ASP A 240 -19.26 -12.29 -31.66
CA ASP A 240 -18.20 -13.31 -31.67
C ASP A 240 -16.81 -12.73 -31.94
N LYS A 241 -16.73 -11.50 -32.48
CA LYS A 241 -15.47 -10.82 -32.81
C LYS A 241 -15.55 -9.34 -32.49
N ILE A 242 -14.45 -8.78 -32.03
CA ILE A 242 -14.33 -7.35 -31.70
C ILE A 242 -14.57 -6.48 -32.92
N GLU A 243 -14.10 -6.90 -34.09
CA GLU A 243 -14.23 -6.18 -35.34
C GLU A 243 -15.68 -6.03 -35.85
N ASP A 244 -16.56 -6.92 -35.38
CA ASP A 244 -17.97 -6.93 -35.75
C ASP A 244 -18.86 -6.10 -34.81
N VAL A 245 -18.28 -5.60 -33.71
CA VAL A 245 -19.00 -4.76 -32.74
C VAL A 245 -19.25 -3.37 -33.32
N PRO A 246 -20.51 -2.91 -33.44
CA PRO A 246 -20.79 -1.58 -33.97
C PRO A 246 -20.20 -0.45 -33.12
N ALA A 247 -19.79 0.64 -33.78
CA ALA A 247 -19.23 1.81 -33.10
C ALA A 247 -20.11 2.34 -31.95
N ALA A 248 -21.44 2.36 -32.15
CA ALA A 248 -22.39 2.81 -31.13
C ALA A 248 -22.39 1.88 -29.89
N VAL A 249 -22.23 0.56 -30.09
CA VAL A 249 -22.14 -0.40 -28.98
C VAL A 249 -20.82 -0.25 -28.23
N LEU A 250 -19.71 -0.04 -28.96
CA LEU A 250 -18.40 0.25 -28.33
C LEU A 250 -18.43 1.57 -27.55
N GLN A 251 -19.04 2.61 -28.11
CA GLN A 251 -19.17 3.91 -27.44
C GLN A 251 -19.95 3.81 -26.13
N GLU A 252 -21.10 3.10 -26.17
CA GLU A 252 -21.90 2.93 -24.97
C GLU A 252 -21.21 2.04 -23.93
N ALA A 253 -20.53 0.97 -24.33
CA ALA A 253 -19.72 0.17 -23.42
C ALA A 253 -18.66 1.06 -22.72
N LYS A 254 -17.98 1.91 -23.47
CA LYS A 254 -16.98 2.83 -22.90
C LYS A 254 -17.62 3.88 -21.97
N ARG A 255 -18.81 4.40 -22.30
CA ARG A 255 -19.57 5.32 -21.45
C ARG A 255 -20.00 4.67 -20.12
N LEU A 256 -20.36 3.40 -20.16
CA LEU A 256 -20.68 2.59 -18.97
C LEU A 256 -19.44 2.13 -18.20
N GLY A 257 -18.25 2.58 -18.59
CA GLY A 257 -17.00 2.32 -17.89
C GLY A 257 -16.32 0.99 -18.15
N PHE A 258 -16.75 0.22 -19.17
CA PHE A 258 -16.04 -1.01 -19.56
C PHE A 258 -14.63 -0.70 -20.05
N SER A 259 -13.64 -1.43 -19.51
CA SER A 259 -12.27 -1.38 -20.04
C SER A 259 -12.17 -2.11 -21.37
N ASP A 260 -11.12 -1.81 -22.14
CA ASP A 260 -10.86 -2.50 -23.39
C ASP A 260 -10.71 -4.01 -23.17
N PHE A 261 -10.12 -4.42 -22.05
CA PHE A 261 -10.03 -5.82 -21.67
C PHE A 261 -11.40 -6.46 -21.34
N GLN A 262 -12.27 -5.76 -20.59
CA GLN A 262 -13.63 -6.29 -20.32
C GLN A 262 -14.43 -6.48 -21.62
N ILE A 263 -14.33 -5.54 -22.57
CA ILE A 263 -14.99 -5.65 -23.86
C ILE A 263 -14.51 -6.92 -24.58
N ALA A 264 -13.17 -7.12 -24.67
CA ALA A 264 -12.63 -8.33 -25.27
C ALA A 264 -13.16 -9.61 -24.59
N ARG A 265 -13.19 -9.59 -23.26
CA ARG A 265 -13.62 -10.74 -22.45
C ARG A 265 -15.08 -11.15 -22.67
N PHE A 266 -15.97 -10.18 -22.85
CA PHE A 266 -17.38 -10.46 -23.12
C PHE A 266 -17.68 -10.79 -24.57
N VAL A 267 -16.88 -10.30 -25.52
CA VAL A 267 -17.09 -10.57 -26.95
C VAL A 267 -16.48 -11.90 -27.39
N GLU A 268 -15.24 -12.18 -27.04
CA GLU A 268 -14.48 -13.32 -27.57
C GLU A 268 -14.07 -14.35 -26.51
N ASP A 269 -14.33 -14.05 -25.25
CA ASP A 269 -13.95 -14.91 -24.14
C ASP A 269 -12.49 -15.41 -24.14
N PRO A 270 -11.49 -14.53 -24.39
CA PRO A 270 -10.12 -14.98 -24.46
C PRO A 270 -9.62 -15.43 -23.08
N ASP A 271 -8.98 -16.57 -23.05
CA ASP A 271 -8.16 -17.06 -21.92
C ASP A 271 -6.77 -16.40 -21.96
N GLY A 272 -6.67 -15.13 -22.30
CA GLY A 272 -5.44 -14.67 -22.80
C GLY A 272 -4.83 -13.42 -22.17
N ASN A 273 -3.77 -12.99 -22.79
CA ASN A 273 -2.92 -11.87 -22.42
C ASN A 273 -3.70 -10.55 -22.42
N ILE A 274 -3.94 -9.98 -21.26
CA ILE A 274 -4.67 -8.71 -21.03
C ILE A 274 -4.12 -7.58 -21.92
N GLU A 275 -2.80 -7.50 -22.08
CA GLU A 275 -2.14 -6.48 -22.91
C GLU A 275 -2.57 -6.59 -24.38
N LYS A 276 -2.47 -7.78 -24.95
CA LYS A 276 -2.78 -8.04 -26.36
C LYS A 276 -4.25 -7.74 -26.67
N GLU A 277 -5.15 -8.21 -25.83
CA GLU A 277 -6.58 -8.05 -26.05
C GLU A 277 -7.03 -6.59 -25.86
N SER A 278 -6.50 -5.89 -24.86
CA SER A 278 -6.74 -4.46 -24.70
C SER A 278 -6.27 -3.64 -25.92
N LEU A 279 -5.08 -3.94 -26.45
CA LEU A 279 -4.56 -3.25 -27.64
C LEU A 279 -5.41 -3.51 -28.88
N ARG A 280 -5.96 -4.70 -29.03
CA ARG A 280 -6.83 -5.04 -30.14
C ARG A 280 -8.14 -4.25 -30.09
N VAL A 281 -8.82 -4.22 -28.93
CA VAL A 281 -10.01 -3.38 -28.75
C VAL A 281 -9.67 -1.91 -28.95
N ARG A 282 -8.54 -1.43 -28.40
CA ARG A 282 -8.06 -0.06 -28.63
C ARG A 282 -7.91 0.28 -30.10
N ALA A 283 -7.34 -0.61 -30.90
CA ALA A 283 -7.19 -0.39 -32.34
C ALA A 283 -8.55 -0.25 -33.03
N VAL A 284 -9.51 -1.13 -32.72
CA VAL A 284 -10.86 -1.10 -33.31
C VAL A 284 -11.61 0.16 -32.88
N ARG A 285 -11.59 0.54 -31.60
CA ARG A 285 -12.29 1.74 -31.14
C ARG A 285 -11.70 3.03 -31.71
N LYS A 286 -10.36 3.12 -31.84
CA LYS A 286 -9.71 4.28 -32.50
C LYS A 286 -10.10 4.37 -33.97
N LYS A 287 -10.14 3.25 -34.70
CA LYS A 287 -10.60 3.21 -36.08
C LYS A 287 -12.04 3.69 -36.23
N ASN A 288 -12.89 3.39 -35.27
CA ASN A 288 -14.29 3.78 -35.25
C ASN A 288 -14.55 5.17 -34.62
N ASN A 289 -13.50 5.94 -34.35
CA ASN A 289 -13.55 7.25 -33.69
C ASN A 289 -14.17 7.22 -32.28
N VAL A 290 -14.13 6.09 -31.58
CA VAL A 290 -14.51 5.97 -30.15
C VAL A 290 -13.29 6.36 -29.32
N LEU A 291 -13.21 7.62 -28.99
CA LEU A 291 -12.07 8.26 -28.33
C LEU A 291 -12.48 8.88 -26.99
N PRO A 292 -11.60 8.90 -26.00
CA PRO A 292 -11.89 9.58 -24.75
C PRO A 292 -11.78 11.10 -24.89
N SER A 293 -12.51 11.82 -24.02
CA SER A 293 -12.35 13.25 -23.79
C SER A 293 -11.75 13.54 -22.44
N VAL A 294 -11.04 14.65 -22.31
CA VAL A 294 -10.48 15.14 -21.05
C VAL A 294 -11.36 16.24 -20.51
N LYS A 295 -11.83 16.06 -19.30
CA LYS A 295 -12.65 17.00 -18.54
C LYS A 295 -11.87 17.53 -17.36
N ARG A 296 -12.29 18.70 -16.87
CA ARG A 296 -11.70 19.36 -15.72
C ARG A 296 -12.57 19.17 -14.49
N ILE A 297 -11.95 18.91 -13.35
CA ILE A 297 -12.62 19.00 -12.05
C ILE A 297 -12.87 20.48 -11.78
N ASN A 298 -14.12 20.86 -11.53
CA ASN A 298 -14.53 22.23 -11.38
C ASN A 298 -15.54 22.38 -10.24
N THR A 299 -15.31 23.36 -9.38
CA THR A 299 -16.13 23.62 -8.19
C THR A 299 -17.55 24.05 -8.53
N VAL A 300 -17.77 24.70 -9.66
CA VAL A 300 -19.03 25.33 -10.06
C VAL A 300 -19.52 24.88 -11.45
N ALA A 301 -19.46 23.60 -11.72
CA ALA A 301 -20.03 22.98 -12.92
C ALA A 301 -19.62 23.67 -14.24
N SER A 302 -18.40 24.16 -14.34
CA SER A 302 -17.87 24.90 -15.52
C SER A 302 -18.56 26.24 -15.85
N GLU A 303 -19.43 26.76 -14.98
CA GLU A 303 -20.04 28.06 -15.16
C GLU A 303 -19.03 29.22 -15.15
N ASN A 304 -17.93 29.02 -14.43
CA ASN A 304 -16.79 29.92 -14.40
C ASN A 304 -15.52 29.13 -14.69
N PRO A 305 -14.88 29.31 -15.88
CA PRO A 305 -13.76 28.49 -16.26
C PRO A 305 -12.55 28.74 -15.36
N GLU A 306 -12.41 27.93 -14.35
CA GLU A 306 -11.26 27.94 -13.46
C GLU A 306 -10.04 27.29 -14.10
N LEU A 307 -8.89 27.81 -13.73
CA LEU A 307 -7.61 27.27 -14.13
C LEU A 307 -7.16 26.11 -13.19
N THR A 308 -8.09 25.23 -12.81
CA THR A 308 -7.70 24.04 -12.04
C THR A 308 -6.82 23.13 -12.91
N ASN A 309 -5.82 22.53 -12.29
CA ASN A 309 -4.96 21.55 -12.97
C ASN A 309 -5.47 20.11 -12.81
N TYR A 310 -6.65 19.92 -12.19
CA TYR A 310 -7.27 18.62 -11.97
C TYR A 310 -8.09 18.19 -13.19
N LEU A 311 -7.71 17.03 -13.73
CA LEU A 311 -8.31 16.47 -14.93
C LEU A 311 -8.76 15.03 -14.71
N TYR A 312 -9.75 14.60 -15.45
CA TYR A 312 -10.15 13.20 -15.57
C TYR A 312 -10.49 12.87 -17.03
N VAL A 313 -10.49 11.59 -17.35
CA VAL A 313 -10.74 11.10 -18.70
C VAL A 313 -12.07 10.33 -18.73
N THR A 314 -12.95 10.65 -19.67
CA THR A 314 -14.25 10.01 -19.84
C THR A 314 -14.56 9.77 -21.32
N TYR A 315 -15.43 8.80 -21.60
CA TYR A 315 -15.99 8.61 -22.95
C TYR A 315 -17.38 9.26 -23.13
N ASP A 316 -17.85 9.95 -22.10
CA ASP A 316 -19.07 10.76 -22.16
C ASP A 316 -18.71 12.23 -22.33
N GLY A 317 -18.32 12.59 -23.54
CA GLY A 317 -17.96 13.95 -23.92
C GLY A 317 -17.47 14.01 -25.35
N THR A 318 -17.75 15.15 -26.00
CA THR A 318 -17.36 15.39 -27.42
C THR A 318 -16.15 16.31 -27.55
N GLU A 319 -15.81 17.04 -26.48
CA GLU A 319 -14.75 18.05 -26.50
C GLU A 319 -13.82 17.93 -25.28
N HIS A 320 -12.57 18.32 -25.52
CA HIS A 320 -11.58 18.46 -24.46
C HIS A 320 -11.68 19.83 -23.82
N GLN A 321 -11.71 19.89 -22.51
CA GLN A 321 -11.78 21.15 -21.75
C GLN A 321 -10.41 21.82 -21.55
N VAL A 322 -9.33 21.22 -22.03
CA VAL A 322 -7.97 21.73 -21.88
C VAL A 322 -7.17 21.59 -23.17
N PRO A 323 -6.29 22.56 -23.51
CA PRO A 323 -5.30 22.40 -24.56
C PRO A 323 -4.18 21.46 -24.06
N TYR A 324 -3.54 20.73 -24.96
CA TYR A 324 -2.44 19.81 -24.62
C TYR A 324 -1.06 20.46 -24.72
N PHE A 325 -0.07 19.92 -24.00
CA PHE A 325 1.32 20.39 -24.01
C PHE A 325 2.15 19.92 -25.23
N LYS A 326 1.51 19.59 -26.35
CA LYS A 326 2.11 18.94 -27.53
C LYS A 326 3.45 19.47 -28.00
N ASN A 327 3.71 20.75 -27.88
CA ASN A 327 4.93 21.41 -28.31
C ASN A 327 5.77 21.94 -27.14
N GLU A 328 5.40 21.60 -25.92
CA GLU A 328 6.10 22.02 -24.72
C GLU A 328 6.99 20.90 -24.17
N LYS A 329 8.03 21.29 -23.47
CA LYS A 329 8.91 20.37 -22.75
C LYS A 329 8.16 19.78 -21.57
N SER A 330 7.51 18.62 -21.73
CA SER A 330 6.68 17.97 -20.71
C SER A 330 7.14 16.54 -20.41
N VAL A 331 6.85 16.08 -19.18
CA VAL A 331 7.10 14.71 -18.70
C VAL A 331 5.92 14.21 -17.89
N VAL A 332 5.63 12.90 -17.99
CA VAL A 332 4.63 12.24 -17.18
C VAL A 332 5.31 11.50 -16.03
N VAL A 333 4.79 11.63 -14.82
CA VAL A 333 5.17 10.85 -13.64
C VAL A 333 3.98 10.00 -13.21
N LEU A 334 4.18 8.70 -13.09
CA LEU A 334 3.14 7.78 -12.62
C LEU A 334 3.23 7.64 -11.11
N GLY A 335 2.11 7.90 -10.41
CA GLY A 335 1.99 7.83 -8.96
C GLY A 335 1.88 6.40 -8.42
N SER A 336 1.65 6.28 -7.11
CA SER A 336 1.62 5.00 -6.40
C SER A 336 0.24 4.33 -6.35
N GLY A 337 -0.80 5.05 -6.71
CA GLY A 337 -2.19 4.60 -6.56
C GLY A 337 -2.64 4.55 -5.10
N ALA A 338 -3.61 3.69 -4.80
CA ALA A 338 -4.16 3.53 -3.45
C ALA A 338 -3.11 3.05 -2.45
N TYR A 339 -3.17 3.57 -1.23
CA TYR A 339 -2.43 2.99 -0.12
C TYR A 339 -2.88 1.55 0.12
N ARG A 340 -1.91 0.71 0.40
CA ARG A 340 -2.09 -0.74 0.64
C ARG A 340 -0.95 -1.25 1.52
N ILE A 341 -1.13 -2.44 2.06
CA ILE A 341 -0.01 -3.13 2.72
C ILE A 341 1.17 -3.22 1.74
N GLY A 342 2.29 -2.64 2.11
CA GLY A 342 3.52 -2.65 1.32
C GLY A 342 3.71 -1.50 0.33
N SER A 343 2.74 -0.58 0.21
CA SER A 343 2.89 0.62 -0.63
C SER A 343 2.06 1.76 -0.03
N SER A 344 2.72 2.76 0.51
CA SER A 344 2.08 3.84 1.25
C SER A 344 2.74 5.19 0.90
N VAL A 345 2.76 6.11 1.85
CA VAL A 345 3.22 7.51 1.69
C VAL A 345 4.66 7.65 1.17
N GLU A 346 5.51 6.66 1.38
CA GLU A 346 6.90 6.67 0.93
C GLU A 346 7.05 6.79 -0.59
N PHE A 347 6.20 6.13 -1.37
CA PHE A 347 6.20 6.25 -2.84
C PHE A 347 5.54 7.54 -3.32
N ASP A 348 4.60 8.06 -2.57
CA ASP A 348 4.05 9.38 -2.84
C ASP A 348 5.10 10.47 -2.66
N TRP A 349 5.89 10.41 -1.58
CA TRP A 349 7.04 11.28 -1.37
C TRP A 349 8.02 11.22 -2.55
N CYS A 350 8.33 10.03 -3.06
CA CYS A 350 9.18 9.86 -4.22
C CYS A 350 8.58 10.52 -5.48
N SER A 351 7.29 10.31 -5.72
CA SER A 351 6.58 10.88 -6.88
C SER A 351 6.54 12.41 -6.81
N VAL A 352 6.25 13.00 -5.65
CA VAL A 352 6.26 14.46 -5.43
C VAL A 352 7.63 15.05 -5.70
N ASN A 353 8.69 14.44 -5.17
CA ASN A 353 10.06 14.92 -5.40
C ASN A 353 10.46 14.85 -6.88
N ALA A 354 10.04 13.81 -7.61
CA ALA A 354 10.28 13.71 -9.05
C ALA A 354 9.54 14.81 -9.82
N VAL A 355 8.27 15.05 -9.53
CA VAL A 355 7.48 16.12 -10.15
C VAL A 355 8.07 17.49 -9.88
N GLN A 356 8.38 17.79 -8.62
CA GLN A 356 8.98 19.09 -8.24
C GLN A 356 10.36 19.31 -8.88
N THR A 357 11.18 18.25 -8.98
CA THR A 357 12.48 18.33 -9.63
C THR A 357 12.30 18.60 -11.13
N ALA A 358 11.36 17.93 -11.80
CA ALA A 358 11.07 18.20 -13.21
C ALA A 358 10.65 19.66 -13.43
N ARG A 359 9.77 20.19 -12.58
CA ARG A 359 9.36 21.61 -12.63
C ARG A 359 10.56 22.57 -12.44
N LYS A 360 11.43 22.33 -11.43
CA LYS A 360 12.65 23.12 -11.21
C LYS A 360 13.58 23.11 -12.44
N LEU A 361 13.55 22.04 -13.24
CA LEU A 361 14.32 21.90 -14.49
C LEU A 361 13.63 22.49 -15.71
N GLY A 362 12.48 23.15 -15.53
CA GLY A 362 11.71 23.80 -16.58
C GLY A 362 10.90 22.85 -17.47
N TYR A 363 10.59 21.65 -16.96
CA TYR A 363 9.61 20.77 -17.59
C TYR A 363 8.20 21.05 -17.10
N LYS A 364 7.23 20.95 -17.98
CA LYS A 364 5.83 20.80 -17.58
C LYS A 364 5.62 19.40 -17.01
N SER A 365 5.21 19.34 -15.77
CA SER A 365 5.00 18.09 -15.06
C SER A 365 3.55 17.64 -15.14
N ILE A 366 3.35 16.40 -15.54
CA ILE A 366 2.03 15.76 -15.62
C ILE A 366 2.05 14.58 -14.64
N MET A 367 1.18 14.60 -13.63
CA MET A 367 0.99 13.49 -12.70
C MET A 367 -0.23 12.67 -13.13
N ILE A 368 -0.12 11.34 -13.06
CA ILE A 368 -1.27 10.44 -13.12
C ILE A 368 -1.34 9.70 -11.80
N ASN A 369 -2.39 9.93 -11.02
CA ASN A 369 -2.64 9.24 -9.74
C ASN A 369 -4.13 9.37 -9.37
N TYR A 370 -4.62 8.48 -8.47
CA TYR A 370 -6.03 8.39 -8.10
C TYR A 370 -6.29 8.26 -6.59
N ASN A 371 -5.28 8.45 -5.78
CA ASN A 371 -5.42 8.40 -4.33
C ASN A 371 -5.72 9.79 -3.78
N PRO A 372 -6.90 10.03 -3.15
CA PRO A 372 -7.24 11.34 -2.61
C PRO A 372 -6.44 11.72 -1.36
N GLU A 373 -5.79 10.75 -0.69
CA GLU A 373 -5.04 10.97 0.55
C GLU A 373 -3.57 11.34 0.31
N THR A 374 -3.12 11.49 -0.96
CA THR A 374 -1.72 11.75 -1.32
C THR A 374 -1.43 13.22 -1.57
N VAL A 375 -0.19 13.64 -1.29
CA VAL A 375 0.34 14.98 -1.60
C VAL A 375 0.54 15.14 -3.11
N SER A 376 0.88 14.07 -3.84
CA SER A 376 1.03 14.12 -5.30
C SER A 376 -0.25 14.53 -6.03
N THR A 377 -1.40 14.37 -5.39
CA THR A 377 -2.71 14.78 -5.91
C THR A 377 -3.19 16.12 -5.37
N ASP A 378 -2.33 16.91 -4.73
CA ASP A 378 -2.64 18.29 -4.33
C ASP A 378 -2.48 19.25 -5.52
N TYR A 379 -3.30 20.30 -5.52
CA TYR A 379 -3.47 21.21 -6.66
C TYR A 379 -2.20 21.96 -7.07
N ASP A 380 -1.23 22.12 -6.19
CA ASP A 380 -0.01 22.90 -6.41
C ASP A 380 1.22 22.05 -6.72
N MET A 381 1.10 20.71 -6.70
CA MET A 381 2.24 19.81 -6.84
C MET A 381 2.70 19.65 -8.29
N SER A 382 1.77 19.58 -9.26
CA SER A 382 2.09 19.39 -10.68
C SER A 382 1.45 20.46 -11.56
N ASP A 383 1.93 20.63 -12.80
CA ASP A 383 1.28 21.50 -13.78
C ASP A 383 -0.05 20.94 -14.26
N ARG A 384 -0.16 19.58 -14.30
CA ARG A 384 -1.40 18.84 -14.56
C ARG A 384 -1.47 17.58 -13.74
N LEU A 385 -2.64 17.30 -13.19
CA LEU A 385 -2.97 16.07 -12.53
C LEU A 385 -4.12 15.38 -13.27
N TYR A 386 -3.85 14.22 -13.85
CA TYR A 386 -4.90 13.29 -14.27
C TYR A 386 -5.29 12.45 -13.06
N PHE A 387 -6.45 12.77 -12.50
CA PHE A 387 -7.04 12.01 -11.41
C PHE A 387 -7.77 10.81 -12.02
N ASP A 388 -7.01 9.78 -12.40
CA ASP A 388 -7.52 8.65 -13.18
C ASP A 388 -6.69 7.38 -12.93
N GLU A 389 -7.14 6.26 -13.49
CA GLU A 389 -6.53 4.94 -13.37
C GLU A 389 -5.06 4.91 -13.82
N LEU A 390 -4.25 4.16 -13.07
CA LEU A 390 -2.90 3.74 -13.50
C LEU A 390 -2.97 2.41 -14.29
N SER A 391 -4.02 2.23 -15.08
CA SER A 391 -4.14 1.09 -16.00
C SER A 391 -3.36 1.34 -17.29
N PHE A 392 -2.95 0.27 -17.97
CA PHE A 392 -2.23 0.37 -19.24
C PHE A 392 -3.04 1.13 -20.30
N GLU A 393 -4.33 0.84 -20.41
CA GLU A 393 -5.26 1.52 -21.31
C GLU A 393 -5.30 3.03 -21.05
N ARG A 394 -5.51 3.43 -19.80
CA ARG A 394 -5.69 4.83 -19.44
C ARG A 394 -4.39 5.64 -19.57
N VAL A 395 -3.27 5.04 -19.15
CA VAL A 395 -1.95 5.68 -19.32
C VAL A 395 -1.66 5.92 -20.81
N LEU A 396 -1.94 4.94 -21.69
CA LEU A 396 -1.79 5.13 -23.13
C LEU A 396 -2.71 6.23 -23.69
N ASP A 397 -3.96 6.34 -23.19
CA ASP A 397 -4.87 7.39 -23.63
C ASP A 397 -4.30 8.79 -23.28
N VAL A 398 -3.79 8.97 -22.08
CA VAL A 398 -3.17 10.25 -21.67
C VAL A 398 -1.90 10.53 -22.46
N LEU A 399 -1.05 9.53 -22.68
CA LEU A 399 0.20 9.70 -23.44
C LEU A 399 -0.04 10.04 -24.92
N ASP A 400 -1.06 9.46 -25.55
CA ASP A 400 -1.47 9.80 -26.91
C ASP A 400 -1.91 11.27 -27.03
N LEU A 401 -2.54 11.80 -25.95
CA LEU A 401 -3.07 13.16 -25.94
C LEU A 401 -1.99 14.20 -25.62
N GLU A 402 -1.19 13.97 -24.60
CA GLU A 402 -0.18 14.91 -24.11
C GLU A 402 1.12 14.88 -24.90
N MET A 403 1.48 13.75 -25.50
CA MET A 403 2.74 13.53 -26.24
C MET A 403 3.98 14.04 -25.49
N PRO A 404 4.24 13.57 -24.26
CA PRO A 404 5.35 14.06 -23.44
C PRO A 404 6.71 13.61 -24.00
N LYS A 405 7.81 14.22 -23.50
CA LYS A 405 9.17 13.71 -23.76
C LYS A 405 9.32 12.23 -23.36
N GLY A 406 8.64 11.82 -22.29
CA GLY A 406 8.64 10.46 -21.81
C GLY A 406 7.94 10.30 -20.45
N VAL A 407 8.01 9.10 -19.92
CA VAL A 407 7.32 8.68 -18.70
C VAL A 407 8.32 8.22 -17.65
N ILE A 408 8.20 8.72 -16.41
CA ILE A 408 8.92 8.24 -15.24
C ILE A 408 8.05 7.21 -14.51
N VAL A 409 8.50 5.95 -14.47
CA VAL A 409 7.80 4.83 -13.85
C VAL A 409 8.44 4.35 -12.53
N SER A 410 9.67 4.77 -12.25
CA SER A 410 10.51 4.19 -11.19
C SER A 410 10.34 4.83 -9.81
N VAL A 411 9.40 5.75 -9.62
CA VAL A 411 9.20 6.47 -8.35
C VAL A 411 7.89 6.11 -7.63
N GLY A 412 6.89 5.61 -8.34
CA GLY A 412 5.56 5.29 -7.81
C GLY A 412 5.41 3.86 -7.26
N GLY A 413 6.50 3.13 -7.04
CA GLY A 413 6.45 1.74 -6.58
C GLY A 413 6.13 0.73 -7.67
N GLN A 414 5.49 -0.37 -7.30
CA GLN A 414 5.31 -1.52 -8.20
C GLN A 414 4.30 -1.28 -9.33
N ILE A 415 3.19 -0.54 -9.06
CA ILE A 415 2.13 -0.34 -10.07
C ILE A 415 2.70 0.30 -11.35
N PRO A 416 3.34 1.48 -11.31
CA PRO A 416 3.91 2.06 -12.52
C PRO A 416 5.07 1.25 -13.10
N ASN A 417 5.87 0.60 -12.25
CA ASN A 417 7.00 -0.20 -12.72
C ASN A 417 6.56 -1.40 -13.57
N ASN A 418 5.43 -2.03 -13.24
CA ASN A 418 4.81 -3.11 -14.03
C ASN A 418 4.32 -2.67 -15.40
N LEU A 419 4.15 -1.38 -15.64
CA LEU A 419 3.77 -0.84 -16.94
C LEU A 419 4.97 -0.63 -17.88
N ALA A 420 6.19 -0.58 -17.35
CA ALA A 420 7.39 -0.20 -18.11
C ALA A 420 7.56 -0.99 -19.41
N ILE A 421 7.56 -2.32 -19.33
CA ILE A 421 7.76 -3.18 -20.50
C ILE A 421 6.60 -3.10 -21.50
N ARG A 422 5.37 -2.91 -21.00
CA ARG A 422 4.18 -2.75 -21.84
C ARG A 422 4.21 -1.44 -22.63
N LEU A 423 4.59 -0.34 -21.97
CA LEU A 423 4.77 0.98 -22.59
C LEU A 423 5.88 0.95 -23.63
N HIS A 424 7.00 0.29 -23.32
CA HIS A 424 8.12 0.13 -24.24
C HIS A 424 7.71 -0.58 -25.55
N ARG A 425 6.87 -1.61 -25.48
CA ARG A 425 6.34 -2.32 -26.64
C ARG A 425 5.43 -1.47 -27.53
N GLN A 426 4.98 -0.33 -27.02
CA GLN A 426 4.20 0.67 -27.76
C GLN A 426 5.06 1.89 -28.16
N ASP A 427 6.37 1.74 -28.18
CA ASP A 427 7.33 2.79 -28.53
C ASP A 427 7.24 4.06 -27.65
N ILE A 428 6.68 3.94 -26.45
CA ILE A 428 6.63 5.04 -25.49
C ILE A 428 7.99 5.19 -24.81
N PRO A 429 8.60 6.39 -24.83
CA PRO A 429 9.86 6.65 -24.13
C PRO A 429 9.70 6.54 -22.61
N VAL A 430 10.25 5.49 -22.00
CA VAL A 430 10.39 5.37 -20.55
C VAL A 430 11.72 5.99 -20.13
N LEU A 431 11.67 6.98 -19.25
CA LEU A 431 12.83 7.74 -18.82
C LEU A 431 13.59 7.01 -17.70
N GLY A 432 14.91 7.01 -17.81
CA GLY A 432 15.79 6.35 -16.86
C GLY A 432 16.24 4.96 -17.32
N THR A 433 16.18 3.97 -16.41
CA THR A 433 16.60 2.60 -16.70
C THR A 433 15.72 1.97 -17.78
N SER A 434 16.36 1.28 -18.73
CA SER A 434 15.67 0.61 -19.83
C SER A 434 14.60 -0.37 -19.31
N PRO A 435 13.38 -0.37 -19.88
CA PRO A 435 12.35 -1.35 -19.56
C PRO A 435 12.77 -2.81 -19.75
N LEU A 436 13.70 -3.09 -20.66
CA LEU A 436 14.27 -4.42 -20.85
C LEU A 436 15.14 -4.83 -19.65
N SER A 437 15.86 -3.88 -19.04
CA SER A 437 16.61 -4.11 -17.82
C SER A 437 15.69 -4.27 -16.60
N ILE A 438 14.61 -3.51 -16.55
CA ILE A 438 13.57 -3.65 -15.52
C ILE A 438 12.97 -5.07 -15.59
N ASP A 439 12.54 -5.54 -16.75
CA ASP A 439 12.01 -6.89 -16.94
C ASP A 439 13.04 -7.97 -16.59
N ARG A 440 14.33 -7.74 -16.93
CA ARG A 440 15.42 -8.67 -16.58
C ARG A 440 15.66 -8.78 -15.08
N ALA A 441 15.49 -7.68 -14.34
CA ALA A 441 15.64 -7.65 -12.89
C ALA A 441 14.42 -8.23 -12.15
N GLU A 442 13.21 -7.97 -12.64
CA GLU A 442 11.97 -8.43 -11.99
C GLU A 442 11.61 -9.89 -12.31
N ASN A 443 11.99 -10.37 -13.50
CA ASN A 443 11.82 -11.78 -13.86
C ASN A 443 12.86 -12.62 -13.13
N ARG A 444 12.41 -13.45 -12.20
CA ARG A 444 13.30 -14.22 -11.32
C ARG A 444 14.28 -15.10 -12.06
N HIS A 445 13.83 -15.78 -13.12
CA HIS A 445 14.70 -16.65 -13.93
C HIS A 445 15.80 -15.84 -14.62
N LYS A 446 15.43 -14.74 -15.30
CA LYS A 446 16.38 -13.87 -16.00
C LYS A 446 17.40 -13.26 -15.02
N PHE A 447 16.92 -12.80 -13.86
CA PHE A 447 17.76 -12.20 -12.83
C PHE A 447 18.75 -13.22 -12.25
N SER A 448 18.26 -14.39 -11.84
CA SER A 448 19.12 -15.44 -11.28
C SER A 448 20.16 -15.95 -12.29
N SER A 449 19.78 -16.12 -13.56
CA SER A 449 20.73 -16.49 -14.62
C SER A 449 21.80 -15.41 -14.83
N MET A 450 21.44 -14.13 -14.71
CA MET A 450 22.40 -13.02 -14.77
C MET A 450 23.37 -13.06 -13.58
N LEU A 451 22.89 -13.30 -12.37
CA LEU A 451 23.77 -13.43 -11.19
C LEU A 451 24.77 -14.56 -11.33
N ASP A 452 24.34 -15.71 -11.85
CA ASP A 452 25.23 -16.86 -12.12
C ASP A 452 26.32 -16.52 -13.14
N GLN A 453 25.96 -15.83 -14.25
CA GLN A 453 26.91 -15.35 -15.26
C GLN A 453 27.93 -14.36 -14.68
N LEU A 454 27.52 -13.52 -13.75
CA LEU A 454 28.39 -12.54 -13.07
C LEU A 454 29.22 -13.15 -11.95
N GLY A 455 29.00 -14.43 -11.60
CA GLY A 455 29.60 -15.08 -10.46
C GLY A 455 29.23 -14.39 -9.14
N ILE A 456 27.98 -13.99 -9.01
CA ILE A 456 27.39 -13.40 -7.80
C ILE A 456 26.57 -14.45 -7.09
N ASP A 457 26.84 -14.65 -5.82
CA ASP A 457 26.17 -15.65 -4.99
C ASP A 457 24.70 -15.27 -4.70
N GLN A 458 23.84 -16.27 -4.70
CA GLN A 458 22.41 -16.19 -4.38
C GLN A 458 21.96 -17.46 -3.65
N PRO A 459 20.84 -17.46 -2.90
CA PRO A 459 20.27 -18.69 -2.38
C PRO A 459 19.99 -19.68 -3.51
N ALA A 460 20.25 -20.96 -3.29
CA ALA A 460 19.91 -21.97 -4.28
C ALA A 460 18.43 -21.90 -4.64
N TRP A 461 18.08 -22.00 -5.91
CA TRP A 461 16.71 -21.81 -6.39
C TRP A 461 16.39 -22.73 -7.55
N LYS A 462 15.12 -23.00 -7.76
CA LYS A 462 14.63 -23.70 -8.94
C LYS A 462 13.24 -23.23 -9.31
N GLU A 463 13.02 -23.01 -10.60
CA GLU A 463 11.70 -22.81 -11.19
C GLU A 463 11.10 -24.18 -11.49
N LEU A 464 9.85 -24.39 -11.16
CA LEU A 464 9.26 -25.71 -11.11
C LEU A 464 8.02 -25.79 -12.00
N SER A 465 8.06 -26.82 -12.86
CA SER A 465 6.93 -27.19 -13.71
C SER A 465 6.22 -28.46 -13.21
N HIS A 466 6.90 -29.30 -12.40
CA HIS A 466 6.38 -30.57 -11.91
C HIS A 466 6.77 -30.82 -10.46
N MET A 467 5.90 -31.50 -9.68
CA MET A 467 6.08 -31.78 -8.25
C MET A 467 7.32 -32.62 -7.94
N ASP A 468 7.65 -33.59 -8.79
CA ASP A 468 8.82 -34.44 -8.58
C ASP A 468 10.14 -33.66 -8.55
N GLU A 469 10.24 -32.62 -9.38
CA GLU A 469 11.41 -31.73 -9.39
C GLU A 469 11.55 -30.91 -8.09
N VAL A 470 10.44 -30.64 -7.41
CA VAL A 470 10.44 -29.97 -6.10
C VAL A 470 11.11 -30.84 -5.06
N TYR A 471 10.69 -32.09 -4.96
CA TYR A 471 11.22 -33.03 -3.97
C TYR A 471 12.72 -33.31 -4.20
N ASP A 472 13.13 -33.41 -5.45
CA ASP A 472 14.54 -33.56 -5.81
C ASP A 472 15.38 -32.34 -5.42
N PHE A 473 14.82 -31.11 -5.62
CA PHE A 473 15.49 -29.89 -5.22
C PHE A 473 15.59 -29.79 -3.69
N VAL A 474 14.47 -30.00 -2.99
CA VAL A 474 14.44 -29.96 -1.53
C VAL A 474 15.32 -31.03 -0.89
N GLY A 475 15.40 -32.23 -1.49
CA GLY A 475 16.32 -33.28 -1.08
C GLY A 475 17.81 -32.85 -1.13
N LYS A 476 18.15 -31.91 -2.03
CA LYS A 476 19.52 -31.37 -2.16
C LYS A 476 19.82 -30.23 -1.20
N VAL A 477 18.87 -29.31 -1.03
CA VAL A 477 19.08 -28.05 -0.25
C VAL A 477 18.64 -28.18 1.21
N GLY A 478 17.73 -29.11 1.55
CA GLY A 478 17.12 -29.26 2.86
C GLY A 478 16.03 -28.24 3.16
N TYR A 479 15.30 -28.49 4.23
CA TYR A 479 14.35 -27.51 4.79
C TYR A 479 15.06 -26.52 5.73
N PRO A 480 14.54 -25.30 5.90
CA PRO A 480 13.36 -24.73 5.26
C PRO A 480 13.62 -24.23 3.84
N VAL A 481 12.55 -24.16 3.06
CA VAL A 481 12.53 -23.57 1.72
C VAL A 481 11.46 -22.49 1.62
N LEU A 482 11.67 -21.51 0.75
CA LEU A 482 10.74 -20.43 0.44
C LEU A 482 10.04 -20.74 -0.88
N VAL A 483 8.71 -20.81 -0.85
CA VAL A 483 7.85 -20.95 -2.02
C VAL A 483 7.32 -19.57 -2.40
N ARG A 484 7.37 -19.20 -3.68
CA ARG A 484 6.82 -17.96 -4.20
C ARG A 484 6.42 -18.06 -5.67
N PRO A 485 5.38 -17.33 -6.13
CA PRO A 485 5.13 -17.16 -7.55
C PRO A 485 6.33 -16.49 -8.24
N SER A 486 6.60 -16.83 -9.50
CA SER A 486 7.70 -16.19 -10.28
C SER A 486 7.46 -14.71 -10.52
N TYR A 487 6.20 -14.30 -10.55
CA TYR A 487 5.80 -12.90 -10.69
C TYR A 487 4.87 -12.53 -9.54
N VAL A 488 5.32 -11.66 -8.66
CA VAL A 488 4.55 -11.30 -7.47
C VAL A 488 3.63 -10.13 -7.79
N LEU A 489 2.36 -10.42 -8.00
CA LEU A 489 1.31 -9.43 -7.92
C LEU A 489 0.95 -9.25 -6.42
N SER A 490 1.50 -8.23 -5.78
CA SER A 490 1.17 -7.78 -4.41
C SER A 490 1.49 -8.71 -3.22
N GLY A 491 2.54 -9.55 -3.28
CA GLY A 491 3.03 -10.29 -2.09
C GLY A 491 2.16 -11.44 -1.59
N ALA A 492 1.07 -11.75 -2.25
CA ALA A 492 0.23 -12.88 -1.90
C ALA A 492 0.89 -14.20 -2.28
N ALA A 493 0.97 -15.13 -1.31
CA ALA A 493 1.46 -16.50 -1.45
C ALA A 493 2.98 -16.74 -1.37
N MET A 494 3.77 -15.87 -0.73
CA MET A 494 5.10 -16.24 -0.28
C MET A 494 5.03 -16.93 1.08
N ASN A 495 5.61 -18.14 1.18
CA ASN A 495 5.59 -18.88 2.43
C ASN A 495 6.89 -19.67 2.63
N VAL A 496 7.35 -19.71 3.88
CA VAL A 496 8.47 -20.56 4.29
C VAL A 496 7.92 -21.91 4.72
N CYS A 497 8.41 -22.97 4.09
CA CYS A 497 8.01 -24.35 4.36
C CYS A 497 9.11 -25.08 5.14
N TYR A 498 8.75 -25.63 6.28
CA TYR A 498 9.67 -26.34 7.17
C TYR A 498 9.59 -27.87 7.02
N ASN A 499 8.60 -28.36 6.29
CA ASN A 499 8.37 -29.79 6.04
C ASN A 499 7.62 -30.01 4.72
N ALA A 500 7.46 -31.26 4.33
CA ALA A 500 6.85 -31.65 3.06
C ALA A 500 5.33 -31.33 2.99
N GLU A 501 4.63 -31.44 4.10
CA GLU A 501 3.18 -31.18 4.16
C GLU A 501 2.87 -29.70 3.92
N GLU A 502 3.61 -28.81 4.56
CA GLU A 502 3.54 -27.36 4.33
C GLU A 502 3.90 -27.01 2.88
N LEU A 503 4.98 -27.61 2.37
CA LEU A 503 5.41 -27.39 1.00
C LEU A 503 4.31 -27.73 -0.01
N GLU A 504 3.65 -28.89 0.13
CA GLU A 504 2.57 -29.30 -0.75
C GLU A 504 1.36 -28.34 -0.67
N THR A 505 1.02 -27.92 0.55
CA THR A 505 -0.10 -26.99 0.79
C THR A 505 0.16 -25.63 0.12
N PHE A 506 1.34 -25.07 0.32
CA PHE A 506 1.67 -23.76 -0.23
C PHE A 506 1.95 -23.77 -1.74
N LEU A 507 2.42 -24.88 -2.29
CA LEU A 507 2.54 -25.05 -3.74
C LEU A 507 1.17 -25.06 -4.43
N LYS A 508 0.17 -25.74 -3.84
CA LYS A 508 -1.21 -25.71 -4.33
C LYS A 508 -1.81 -24.30 -4.28
N LEU A 509 -1.52 -23.57 -3.22
CA LEU A 509 -1.97 -22.18 -3.08
C LEU A 509 -1.28 -21.26 -4.10
N ALA A 510 0.03 -21.35 -4.25
CA ALA A 510 0.80 -20.55 -5.20
C ALA A 510 0.39 -20.81 -6.65
N ALA A 511 0.11 -22.06 -7.01
CA ALA A 511 -0.37 -22.44 -8.35
C ALA A 511 -1.78 -21.88 -8.66
N LYS A 512 -2.65 -21.72 -7.65
CA LYS A 512 -3.96 -21.07 -7.83
C LYS A 512 -3.85 -19.58 -8.09
N VAL A 513 -2.89 -18.91 -7.41
CA VAL A 513 -2.68 -17.45 -7.53
C VAL A 513 -1.97 -17.09 -8.84
N SER A 514 -1.12 -17.98 -9.36
CA SER A 514 -0.28 -17.72 -10.54
C SER A 514 -0.51 -18.77 -11.62
N LYS A 515 -1.64 -18.67 -12.32
CA LYS A 515 -1.97 -19.58 -13.44
C LYS A 515 -1.08 -19.40 -14.67
N GLU A 516 -0.52 -18.21 -14.85
CA GLU A 516 0.29 -17.83 -16.02
C GLU A 516 1.81 -17.96 -15.80
N TYR A 517 2.26 -18.11 -14.56
CA TYR A 517 3.69 -18.08 -14.23
C TYR A 517 4.08 -19.28 -13.36
N PRO A 518 5.26 -19.87 -13.59
CA PRO A 518 5.74 -20.98 -12.79
C PRO A 518 5.99 -20.54 -11.33
N VAL A 519 6.00 -21.53 -10.44
CA VAL A 519 6.33 -21.32 -9.03
C VAL A 519 7.83 -21.51 -8.85
N VAL A 520 8.46 -20.63 -8.08
CA VAL A 520 9.87 -20.73 -7.71
C VAL A 520 10.00 -21.22 -6.27
N VAL A 521 10.84 -22.21 -6.06
CA VAL A 521 11.28 -22.64 -4.74
C VAL A 521 12.74 -22.29 -4.54
N SER A 522 13.08 -21.71 -3.40
CA SER A 522 14.44 -21.33 -3.06
C SER A 522 14.80 -21.76 -1.65
N GLN A 523 16.10 -22.00 -1.43
CA GLN A 523 16.65 -22.25 -0.11
C GLN A 523 16.37 -21.05 0.81
N PHE A 524 15.85 -21.30 2.00
CA PHE A 524 15.68 -20.27 3.02
C PHE A 524 16.86 -20.28 3.99
N LEU A 525 17.60 -19.16 4.04
CA LEU A 525 18.80 -19.04 4.87
C LEU A 525 18.43 -18.54 6.27
N GLN A 526 18.30 -19.47 7.20
CA GLN A 526 18.04 -19.11 8.59
C GLN A 526 19.18 -18.34 9.23
N ASN A 527 18.82 -17.33 10.04
CA ASN A 527 19.76 -16.57 10.87
C ASN A 527 20.85 -15.83 10.06
N ALA A 528 20.53 -15.48 8.83
CA ALA A 528 21.31 -14.53 8.07
C ALA A 528 20.86 -13.09 8.43
N LYS A 529 21.78 -12.15 8.40
CA LYS A 529 21.45 -10.73 8.43
C LYS A 529 20.86 -10.34 7.09
N GLU A 530 19.85 -9.51 7.10
CA GLU A 530 19.32 -8.87 5.90
C GLU A 530 19.82 -7.43 5.83
N ILE A 531 20.26 -7.04 4.64
CA ILE A 531 20.92 -5.75 4.40
C ILE A 531 20.37 -5.17 3.10
N GLU A 532 20.03 -3.90 3.14
CA GLU A 532 19.56 -3.16 1.97
C GLU A 532 20.64 -2.24 1.41
N PHE A 533 20.66 -2.14 0.09
CA PHE A 533 21.49 -1.23 -0.66
C PHE A 533 20.58 -0.37 -1.53
N ASP A 534 20.23 0.82 -1.02
CA ASP A 534 19.50 1.84 -1.76
C ASP A 534 20.48 2.72 -2.51
N ALA A 535 20.29 2.90 -3.80
CA ALA A 535 21.26 3.61 -4.61
C ALA A 535 20.64 4.33 -5.81
N VAL A 536 21.40 5.26 -6.34
CA VAL A 536 21.15 5.93 -7.62
C VAL A 536 22.34 5.68 -8.53
N ALA A 537 22.06 5.32 -9.78
CA ALA A 537 23.09 5.12 -10.79
C ALA A 537 22.85 5.95 -12.04
N HIS A 538 23.90 6.20 -12.81
CA HIS A 538 23.88 6.84 -14.12
C HIS A 538 24.69 6.00 -15.11
N ASN A 539 24.03 5.50 -16.15
CA ASN A 539 24.65 4.65 -17.18
C ASN A 539 25.48 3.50 -16.58
N GLY A 540 24.92 2.85 -15.55
CA GLY A 540 25.56 1.73 -14.85
C GLY A 540 26.61 2.11 -13.82
N GLU A 541 26.92 3.38 -13.63
CA GLU A 541 27.81 3.86 -12.56
C GLU A 541 27.01 4.29 -11.35
N VAL A 542 27.31 3.74 -10.18
CA VAL A 542 26.68 4.12 -8.91
C VAL A 542 27.14 5.52 -8.52
N VAL A 543 26.21 6.45 -8.41
CA VAL A 543 26.45 7.87 -8.05
C VAL A 543 26.42 8.07 -6.54
N GLU A 544 25.37 7.56 -5.90
CA GLU A 544 25.18 7.63 -4.45
C GLU A 544 24.49 6.37 -3.96
N TYR A 545 24.72 6.02 -2.68
CA TYR A 545 24.17 4.82 -2.09
C TYR A 545 24.05 4.93 -0.57
N ALA A 546 23.18 4.08 0.00
CA ALA A 546 23.05 3.86 1.43
C ALA A 546 23.04 2.35 1.71
N ILE A 547 23.74 1.91 2.77
CA ILE A 547 23.72 0.53 3.27
C ILE A 547 23.05 0.54 4.62
N SER A 548 21.85 -0.06 4.67
CA SER A 548 21.06 -0.22 5.89
C SER A 548 21.02 -1.68 6.29
N GLU A 549 20.88 -1.98 7.59
CA GLU A 549 20.68 -3.35 8.07
C GLU A 549 19.38 -3.48 8.84
N HIS A 550 18.81 -4.69 8.83
CA HIS A 550 17.69 -5.04 9.68
C HIS A 550 18.17 -5.41 11.08
N VAL A 551 17.45 -4.98 12.11
CA VAL A 551 17.67 -5.42 13.49
C VAL A 551 17.36 -6.90 13.62
N GLU A 552 16.27 -7.34 13.00
CA GLU A 552 15.83 -8.72 12.90
C GLU A 552 16.73 -9.54 11.96
N PHE A 553 16.72 -10.86 12.11
CA PHE A 553 17.28 -11.74 11.09
C PHE A 553 16.31 -11.93 9.93
N ALA A 554 16.83 -12.41 8.79
CA ALA A 554 16.05 -12.79 7.62
C ALA A 554 14.87 -13.69 7.97
N GLY A 555 13.71 -13.39 7.38
CA GLY A 555 12.44 -14.04 7.67
C GLY A 555 11.35 -13.06 8.12
N VAL A 556 11.70 -11.81 8.40
CA VAL A 556 10.78 -10.69 8.51
C VAL A 556 10.91 -9.87 7.23
N HIS A 557 9.81 -9.60 6.54
CA HIS A 557 9.84 -8.81 5.30
C HIS A 557 10.50 -7.44 5.52
N SER A 558 11.32 -6.99 4.56
CA SER A 558 12.06 -5.71 4.66
C SER A 558 11.19 -4.49 4.98
N GLY A 559 9.95 -4.48 4.48
CA GLY A 559 8.97 -3.43 4.80
C GLY A 559 8.50 -3.43 6.25
N ASP A 560 8.54 -4.57 6.93
CA ASP A 560 8.10 -4.73 8.32
C ASP A 560 9.25 -4.67 9.32
N ALA A 561 10.46 -4.96 8.87
CA ALA A 561 11.66 -4.98 9.71
C ALA A 561 12.04 -3.58 10.21
N THR A 562 12.66 -3.57 11.38
CA THR A 562 13.30 -2.37 11.94
C THR A 562 14.62 -2.14 11.23
N LEU A 563 14.71 -1.02 10.50
CA LEU A 563 15.86 -0.69 9.65
C LEU A 563 16.77 0.30 10.35
N VAL A 564 18.06 0.05 10.32
CA VAL A 564 19.10 0.94 10.91
C VAL A 564 20.00 1.48 9.81
N PHE A 565 20.21 2.77 9.81
CA PHE A 565 21.12 3.44 8.87
C PHE A 565 21.99 4.49 9.57
N PRO A 566 23.33 4.49 9.34
CA PRO A 566 24.12 3.48 8.63
C PRO A 566 24.12 2.13 9.34
N ALA A 567 24.38 1.04 8.60
CA ALA A 567 24.48 -0.29 9.18
C ALA A 567 25.51 -0.35 10.31
N GLN A 568 25.14 -0.90 11.48
CA GLN A 568 25.92 -0.85 12.73
C GLN A 568 26.64 -2.15 13.04
N LYS A 569 25.98 -3.28 12.75
CA LYS A 569 26.46 -4.62 13.18
C LYS A 569 26.81 -5.51 11.97
N ILE A 570 27.44 -4.92 10.93
CA ILE A 570 28.03 -5.65 9.79
C ILE A 570 29.54 -5.52 9.76
N TYR A 571 30.24 -6.54 9.24
CA TYR A 571 31.67 -6.44 9.05
C TYR A 571 32.02 -5.50 7.90
N PHE A 572 33.16 -4.81 8.03
CA PHE A 572 33.66 -3.93 6.98
C PHE A 572 33.80 -4.66 5.63
N GLU A 573 34.25 -5.92 5.65
CA GLU A 573 34.36 -6.76 4.46
C GLU A 573 32.99 -7.08 3.84
N THR A 574 31.95 -7.26 4.65
CA THR A 574 30.57 -7.43 4.16
C THR A 574 30.13 -6.20 3.39
N ALA A 575 30.29 -5.01 3.97
CA ALA A 575 29.96 -3.74 3.31
C ALA A 575 30.74 -3.55 2.00
N ARG A 576 32.04 -3.89 2.00
CA ARG A 576 32.88 -3.83 0.80
C ARG A 576 32.38 -4.77 -0.31
N ARG A 577 31.98 -5.97 0.03
CA ARG A 577 31.41 -6.96 -0.93
C ARG A 577 30.07 -6.46 -1.48
N ILE A 578 29.16 -5.96 -0.65
CA ILE A 578 27.90 -5.37 -1.06
C ILE A 578 28.11 -4.27 -2.10
N LYS A 579 29.00 -3.31 -1.80
CA LYS A 579 29.35 -2.23 -2.74
C LYS A 579 29.86 -2.77 -4.09
N LYS A 580 30.74 -3.79 -4.05
CA LYS A 580 31.29 -4.41 -5.26
C LYS A 580 30.20 -5.12 -6.08
N ILE A 581 29.30 -5.84 -5.43
CA ILE A 581 28.18 -6.53 -6.09
C ILE A 581 27.20 -5.51 -6.66
N GLY A 582 26.81 -4.50 -5.88
CA GLY A 582 25.93 -3.44 -6.33
C GLY A 582 26.42 -2.73 -7.59
N ARG A 583 27.71 -2.39 -7.64
CA ARG A 583 28.35 -1.81 -8.84
C ARG A 583 28.35 -2.76 -10.04
N LYS A 584 28.57 -4.06 -9.83
CA LYS A 584 28.52 -5.05 -10.92
C LYS A 584 27.10 -5.15 -11.51
N ILE A 585 26.08 -5.24 -10.65
CA ILE A 585 24.67 -5.32 -11.07
C ILE A 585 24.27 -4.03 -11.78
N ALA A 586 24.60 -2.86 -11.22
CA ALA A 586 24.29 -1.57 -11.84
C ALA A 586 24.88 -1.46 -13.25
N LYS A 587 26.14 -1.89 -13.42
CA LYS A 587 26.82 -1.88 -14.72
C LYS A 587 26.19 -2.86 -15.70
N GLU A 588 25.90 -4.09 -15.28
CA GLU A 588 25.31 -5.13 -16.15
C GLU A 588 23.93 -4.75 -16.65
N LEU A 589 23.11 -4.14 -15.80
CA LEU A 589 21.76 -3.70 -16.12
C LEU A 589 21.73 -2.28 -16.73
N ASN A 590 22.89 -1.62 -16.84
CA ASN A 590 23.02 -0.24 -17.30
C ASN A 590 22.01 0.70 -16.62
N ILE A 591 21.97 0.66 -15.28
CA ILE A 591 20.97 1.39 -14.48
C ILE A 591 21.17 2.90 -14.63
N SER A 592 20.06 3.62 -14.86
CA SER A 592 20.01 5.08 -14.86
C SER A 592 18.77 5.53 -14.07
N GLY A 593 18.95 5.84 -12.79
CA GLY A 593 17.89 6.18 -11.86
C GLY A 593 18.00 5.45 -10.53
N PRO A 594 16.89 5.39 -9.74
CA PRO A 594 16.89 4.78 -8.42
C PRO A 594 16.82 3.25 -8.53
N PHE A 595 17.47 2.56 -7.62
CA PHE A 595 17.37 1.10 -7.47
C PHE A 595 17.68 0.65 -6.05
N ASN A 596 17.18 -0.55 -5.71
CA ASN A 596 17.41 -1.20 -4.42
C ASN A 596 17.86 -2.62 -4.66
N ILE A 597 18.84 -3.09 -3.87
CA ILE A 597 19.25 -4.50 -3.83
C ILE A 597 19.15 -5.00 -2.40
N GLN A 598 18.54 -6.16 -2.22
CA GLN A 598 18.47 -6.86 -0.93
C GLN A 598 19.49 -7.98 -0.86
N PHE A 599 20.19 -8.06 0.26
CA PHE A 599 21.25 -9.01 0.51
C PHE A 599 21.00 -9.82 1.78
N LEU A 600 21.46 -11.07 1.76
CA LEU A 600 21.66 -11.87 2.97
C LEU A 600 23.15 -11.96 3.27
N ALA A 601 23.52 -11.81 4.53
CA ALA A 601 24.89 -11.93 4.97
C ALA A 601 25.02 -12.87 6.17
N LYS A 602 25.95 -13.83 6.09
CA LYS A 602 26.32 -14.73 7.18
C LYS A 602 27.83 -14.93 7.17
N ASN A 603 28.52 -14.46 8.24
CA ASN A 603 29.99 -14.57 8.35
C ASN A 603 30.75 -14.04 7.12
N ASN A 604 30.41 -12.87 6.60
CA ASN A 604 30.97 -12.30 5.35
C ASN A 604 30.58 -13.04 4.06
N ASP A 605 29.82 -14.12 4.11
CA ASP A 605 29.22 -14.69 2.94
C ASP A 605 27.98 -13.87 2.56
N VAL A 606 28.00 -13.25 1.37
CA VAL A 606 26.98 -12.29 0.92
C VAL A 606 26.24 -12.87 -0.28
N LYS A 607 24.92 -12.98 -0.18
CA LYS A 607 24.04 -13.48 -1.23
C LYS A 607 23.01 -12.42 -1.61
N VAL A 608 22.71 -12.32 -2.90
CA VAL A 608 21.68 -11.42 -3.41
C VAL A 608 20.31 -12.10 -3.35
N ILE A 609 19.31 -11.40 -2.82
CA ILE A 609 17.91 -11.87 -2.83
C ILE A 609 17.20 -11.36 -4.08
N GLU A 610 17.20 -10.03 -4.27
CA GLU A 610 16.49 -9.37 -5.37
C GLU A 610 17.10 -8.02 -5.69
N CYS A 611 16.76 -7.49 -6.86
CA CYS A 611 17.09 -6.15 -7.30
C CYS A 611 15.85 -5.48 -7.88
N ASN A 612 15.45 -4.36 -7.29
CA ASN A 612 14.31 -3.57 -7.71
C ASN A 612 14.81 -2.31 -8.45
N LEU A 613 14.51 -2.17 -9.74
CA LEU A 613 14.95 -1.03 -10.55
C LEU A 613 13.97 0.15 -10.41
N ARG A 614 13.70 0.50 -9.19
CA ARG A 614 12.83 1.59 -8.75
C ARG A 614 13.17 2.03 -7.34
N ALA A 615 12.60 3.14 -6.89
CA ALA A 615 12.66 3.51 -5.48
C ALA A 615 12.05 2.40 -4.60
N SER A 616 12.67 2.16 -3.44
CA SER A 616 12.18 1.31 -2.36
C SER A 616 11.46 2.15 -1.31
N ARG A 617 10.83 1.49 -0.35
CA ARG A 617 10.20 2.15 0.81
C ARG A 617 11.21 2.90 1.67
N SER A 618 12.45 2.46 1.73
CA SER A 618 13.52 3.08 2.52
C SER A 618 14.09 4.37 1.91
N PHE A 619 13.83 4.69 0.62
CA PHE A 619 14.36 5.89 -0.04
C PHE A 619 14.07 7.21 0.69
N PRO A 620 12.83 7.50 1.16
CA PRO A 620 12.59 8.70 1.95
C PRO A 620 13.37 8.72 3.25
N PHE A 621 13.45 7.58 3.94
CA PHE A 621 14.18 7.43 5.20
C PHE A 621 15.67 7.71 5.01
N VAL A 622 16.35 7.01 4.11
CA VAL A 622 17.79 7.20 3.88
C VAL A 622 18.10 8.60 3.35
N SER A 623 17.23 9.14 2.48
CA SER A 623 17.38 10.52 1.98
C SER A 623 17.32 11.55 3.08
N LYS A 624 16.42 11.39 4.05
CA LYS A 624 16.28 12.31 5.19
C LYS A 624 17.41 12.15 6.20
N VAL A 625 17.84 10.92 6.49
CA VAL A 625 18.96 10.66 7.40
C VAL A 625 20.27 11.20 6.83
N LEU A 626 20.54 10.97 5.55
CA LEU A 626 21.71 11.50 4.85
C LEU A 626 21.62 12.99 4.48
N LYS A 627 20.44 13.61 4.63
CA LYS A 627 20.14 14.98 4.16
C LYS A 627 20.42 15.18 2.67
N ARG A 628 20.26 14.15 1.88
CA ARG A 628 20.41 14.13 0.43
C ARG A 628 19.16 13.53 -0.22
N ASN A 629 18.60 14.23 -1.18
CA ASN A 629 17.41 13.77 -1.86
C ASN A 629 17.80 12.85 -3.03
N PHE A 630 17.82 11.55 -2.79
CA PHE A 630 18.13 10.54 -3.80
C PHE A 630 17.19 10.58 -5.00
N ILE A 631 15.93 10.97 -4.80
CA ILE A 631 14.96 11.10 -5.90
C ILE A 631 15.25 12.33 -6.74
N GLU A 632 15.70 13.43 -6.16
CA GLU A 632 16.14 14.60 -6.93
C GLU A 632 17.32 14.24 -7.85
N THR A 633 18.35 13.58 -7.30
CA THR A 633 19.50 13.11 -8.08
C THR A 633 19.04 12.15 -9.20
N ALA A 634 18.20 11.17 -8.86
CA ALA A 634 17.68 10.21 -9.83
C ALA A 634 16.88 10.89 -10.94
N THR A 635 16.03 11.86 -10.61
CA THR A 635 15.21 12.58 -11.60
C THR A 635 16.07 13.43 -12.52
N ARG A 636 17.11 14.10 -12.01
CA ARG A 636 18.07 14.82 -12.83
C ARG A 636 18.76 13.91 -13.84
N ILE A 637 19.17 12.71 -13.42
CA ILE A 637 19.76 11.68 -14.28
C ILE A 637 18.75 11.22 -15.35
N MET A 638 17.53 10.89 -14.95
CA MET A 638 16.50 10.43 -15.88
C MET A 638 16.10 11.47 -16.92
N LEU A 639 16.31 12.76 -16.63
CA LEU A 639 16.04 13.88 -17.53
C LEU A 639 17.28 14.37 -18.30
N ASP A 640 18.42 13.66 -18.20
CA ASP A 640 19.71 14.01 -18.82
C ASP A 640 20.19 15.42 -18.44
N THR A 641 20.09 15.78 -17.17
CA THR A 641 20.53 17.08 -16.67
C THR A 641 21.69 16.93 -15.70
N SER A 642 22.37 18.04 -15.42
CA SER A 642 23.49 18.04 -14.46
C SER A 642 23.02 17.74 -13.04
N TYR A 643 23.83 16.98 -12.33
CA TYR A 643 23.66 16.66 -10.90
C TYR A 643 24.99 16.76 -10.18
N GLU A 644 24.92 17.00 -8.89
CA GLU A 644 26.10 17.03 -8.02
C GLU A 644 26.43 15.62 -7.53
N LYS A 645 27.66 15.15 -7.84
CA LYS A 645 28.13 13.87 -7.32
C LYS A 645 28.55 14.07 -5.86
N PRO A 646 28.01 13.28 -4.91
CA PRO A 646 28.35 13.44 -3.50
C PRO A 646 29.80 13.01 -3.23
N ASP A 647 30.49 13.76 -2.37
CA ASP A 647 31.79 13.39 -1.83
C ASP A 647 31.65 12.50 -0.58
N ASN A 648 30.55 12.62 0.11
CA ASN A 648 30.28 11.94 1.37
C ASN A 648 29.89 10.48 1.19
N THR A 649 30.38 9.61 2.07
CA THR A 649 29.97 8.23 2.21
C THR A 649 28.92 8.10 3.31
N ASN A 650 28.13 7.02 3.31
CA ASN A 650 27.14 6.73 4.34
C ASN A 650 27.73 6.41 5.72
N PHE A 651 29.07 6.40 5.86
CA PHE A 651 29.76 6.23 7.15
C PHE A 651 30.34 7.54 7.70
N ASP A 652 30.16 8.66 6.98
CA ASP A 652 30.69 9.96 7.36
C ASP A 652 29.66 10.86 8.07
N ILE A 653 28.63 10.24 8.70
CA ILE A 653 27.62 10.93 9.50
C ILE A 653 27.78 10.58 10.98
N ASP A 654 27.61 11.58 11.86
CA ASP A 654 27.79 11.46 13.31
C ASP A 654 26.49 11.10 14.06
N TRP A 655 25.45 10.62 13.35
CA TRP A 655 24.18 10.22 13.92
C TRP A 655 23.66 8.94 13.27
N ILE A 656 22.68 8.35 13.89
CA ILE A 656 22.04 7.10 13.44
C ILE A 656 20.56 7.32 13.21
N GLY A 657 20.05 6.82 12.11
CA GLY A 657 18.63 6.73 11.84
C GLY A 657 18.10 5.31 12.10
N VAL A 658 16.92 5.22 12.70
CA VAL A 658 16.15 3.98 12.84
C VAL A 658 14.75 4.17 12.27
N LYS A 659 14.32 3.23 11.43
CA LYS A 659 12.95 3.13 10.92
C LYS A 659 12.25 2.01 11.65
N ALA A 660 11.12 2.29 12.29
CA ALA A 660 10.22 1.31 12.90
C ALA A 660 8.90 1.25 12.13
N SER A 661 8.35 0.05 11.97
CA SER A 661 7.10 -0.17 11.25
C SER A 661 5.90 -0.09 12.18
N GLN A 662 4.79 0.47 11.65
CA GLN A 662 3.50 0.55 12.32
C GLN A 662 2.59 -0.58 11.85
N PHE A 663 1.91 -1.23 12.78
CA PHE A 663 0.97 -2.33 12.53
C PHE A 663 -0.43 -2.00 13.05
N SER A 664 -1.47 -2.41 12.32
CA SER A 664 -2.87 -2.17 12.68
C SER A 664 -3.59 -3.42 13.21
N PHE A 665 -2.87 -4.34 13.86
CA PHE A 665 -3.44 -5.59 14.36
C PHE A 665 -4.59 -5.41 15.38
N SER A 666 -4.64 -4.29 16.08
CA SER A 666 -5.75 -3.95 16.99
C SER A 666 -7.10 -3.81 16.27
N ARG A 667 -7.09 -3.48 14.98
CA ARG A 667 -8.29 -3.34 14.14
C ARG A 667 -8.63 -4.63 13.39
N LEU A 668 -7.68 -5.57 13.29
CA LEU A 668 -7.82 -6.81 12.54
C LEU A 668 -8.15 -7.95 13.50
N HIS A 669 -9.42 -8.07 13.86
CA HIS A 669 -9.88 -9.11 14.78
C HIS A 669 -9.50 -10.51 14.28
N ASN A 670 -9.00 -11.33 15.19
CA ASN A 670 -8.53 -12.69 14.96
C ASN A 670 -7.25 -12.83 14.09
N ALA A 671 -6.66 -11.75 13.56
CA ALA A 671 -5.38 -11.85 12.88
C ALA A 671 -4.25 -12.17 13.86
N ASP A 672 -3.37 -13.10 13.50
CA ASP A 672 -2.17 -13.40 14.30
C ASP A 672 -1.10 -12.33 14.05
N PRO A 673 -0.60 -11.61 15.07
CA PRO A 673 0.39 -10.54 14.90
C PRO A 673 1.83 -11.04 14.75
N VAL A 674 2.04 -12.21 14.18
CA VAL A 674 3.37 -12.74 13.84
C VAL A 674 3.83 -12.13 12.52
N LEU A 675 5.05 -11.59 12.51
CA LEU A 675 5.70 -11.10 11.30
C LEU A 675 6.39 -12.24 10.54
N GLY A 676 6.31 -12.19 9.23
CA GLY A 676 6.85 -13.19 8.33
C GLY A 676 7.44 -12.59 7.06
N VAL A 677 7.60 -13.42 6.05
CA VAL A 677 8.16 -13.03 4.74
C VAL A 677 7.20 -12.22 3.87
N ASP A 678 5.92 -12.13 4.24
CA ASP A 678 4.93 -11.25 3.61
C ASP A 678 4.68 -10.01 4.47
N MET A 679 4.44 -8.87 3.84
CA MET A 679 4.22 -7.60 4.53
C MET A 679 2.89 -7.54 5.27
N SER A 680 2.93 -6.91 6.47
CA SER A 680 1.77 -6.66 7.34
C SER A 680 1.67 -5.20 7.79
N SER A 681 2.72 -4.41 7.63
CA SER A 681 2.79 -3.01 8.10
C SER A 681 1.87 -2.08 7.31
N THR A 682 1.29 -1.12 8.03
CA THR A 682 0.39 -0.08 7.49
C THR A 682 1.01 1.31 7.44
N GLY A 683 2.22 1.47 7.95
CA GLY A 683 2.97 2.71 7.96
C GLY A 683 4.34 2.52 8.59
N GLU A 684 5.09 3.60 8.72
CA GLU A 684 6.43 3.58 9.32
C GLU A 684 6.81 4.93 9.91
N VAL A 685 7.75 4.93 10.83
CA VAL A 685 8.35 6.12 11.45
C VAL A 685 9.87 6.01 11.30
N GLY A 686 10.53 7.14 10.96
CA GLY A 686 11.98 7.26 10.99
C GLY A 686 12.40 8.27 12.05
N CYS A 687 13.28 7.87 12.95
CA CYS A 687 13.87 8.74 13.95
C CYS A 687 15.40 8.80 13.82
N ILE A 688 15.98 9.90 14.26
CA ILE A 688 17.42 10.11 14.30
C ILE A 688 17.84 10.28 15.77
N GLY A 689 18.94 9.67 16.15
CA GLY A 689 19.55 9.80 17.46
C GLY A 689 21.07 9.95 17.37
N ASP A 690 21.72 10.35 18.46
CA ASP A 690 23.18 10.44 18.52
C ASP A 690 23.82 9.04 18.51
N ASP A 691 23.07 8.02 18.98
CA ASP A 691 23.45 6.62 18.93
C ASP A 691 22.28 5.70 18.57
N PHE A 692 22.56 4.40 18.48
CA PHE A 692 21.57 3.39 18.11
C PHE A 692 20.46 3.24 19.16
N SER A 693 20.80 3.26 20.45
CA SER A 693 19.85 3.08 21.54
C SER A 693 18.82 4.21 21.58
N GLU A 694 19.28 5.46 21.41
CA GLU A 694 18.41 6.64 21.35
C GLU A 694 17.49 6.60 20.11
N ALA A 695 18.05 6.34 18.93
CA ALA A 695 17.28 6.27 17.69
C ALA A 695 16.24 5.14 17.70
N LEU A 696 16.60 3.95 18.21
CA LEU A 696 15.70 2.81 18.34
C LEU A 696 14.59 3.10 19.34
N LEU A 697 14.94 3.58 20.54
CA LEU A 697 13.97 3.86 21.59
C LEU A 697 12.93 4.89 21.12
N THR A 698 13.41 5.99 20.54
CA THR A 698 12.55 7.05 19.99
C THR A 698 11.62 6.51 18.89
N SER A 699 12.14 5.68 17.99
CA SER A 699 11.35 5.08 16.91
C SER A 699 10.28 4.12 17.45
N MET A 700 10.63 3.27 18.41
CA MET A 700 9.69 2.33 19.01
C MET A 700 8.58 3.04 19.80
N ILE A 701 8.92 4.08 20.57
CA ILE A 701 7.91 4.91 21.27
C ILE A 701 6.98 5.59 20.25
N SER A 702 7.52 6.09 19.14
CA SER A 702 6.74 6.77 18.10
C SER A 702 5.73 5.87 17.39
N VAL A 703 5.95 4.56 17.37
CA VAL A 703 4.99 3.57 16.84
C VAL A 703 4.14 2.89 17.94
N GLY A 704 4.11 3.47 19.15
CA GLY A 704 3.18 3.09 20.20
C GLY A 704 3.72 2.12 21.24
N TYR A 705 5.01 1.80 21.23
CA TYR A 705 5.63 1.08 22.37
C TYR A 705 5.84 2.02 23.55
N SER A 706 5.86 1.46 24.73
CA SER A 706 6.20 2.19 25.95
C SER A 706 7.32 1.48 26.70
N ILE A 707 8.15 2.23 27.39
CA ILE A 707 9.15 1.66 28.30
C ILE A 707 8.40 0.96 29.44
N PRO A 708 8.67 -0.33 29.71
CA PRO A 708 8.06 -1.05 30.83
C PRO A 708 8.29 -0.36 32.16
N LYS A 709 7.28 -0.30 33.02
CA LYS A 709 7.39 0.28 34.36
C LYS A 709 7.90 -0.72 35.37
N LYS A 710 7.45 -1.97 35.30
CA LYS A 710 7.70 -2.97 36.30
C LYS A 710 7.87 -4.39 35.78
N ALA A 711 7.00 -4.86 34.92
CA ALA A 711 6.86 -6.28 34.64
C ALA A 711 6.95 -6.60 33.14
N VAL A 712 7.80 -7.55 32.79
CA VAL A 712 8.00 -8.06 31.42
C VAL A 712 7.70 -9.54 31.38
N MET A 713 6.82 -9.96 30.44
CA MET A 713 6.52 -11.36 30.16
C MET A 713 7.36 -11.85 28.97
N VAL A 714 8.06 -12.97 29.16
CA VAL A 714 8.92 -13.59 28.13
C VAL A 714 8.50 -15.03 27.87
N SER A 715 8.16 -15.33 26.62
CA SER A 715 7.87 -16.68 26.15
C SER A 715 8.60 -16.92 24.84
N SER A 716 9.63 -17.75 24.86
CA SER A 716 10.43 -18.07 23.68
C SER A 716 10.43 -19.57 23.41
N GLY A 717 10.14 -19.92 22.18
CA GLY A 717 9.99 -21.31 21.79
C GLY A 717 11.30 -22.07 21.60
N ASP A 718 12.19 -21.61 20.76
CA ASP A 718 13.42 -22.30 20.42
C ASP A 718 14.61 -21.90 21.31
N THR A 719 15.61 -22.77 21.41
CA THR A 719 16.78 -22.55 22.26
C THR A 719 17.61 -21.36 21.80
N ARG A 720 17.69 -21.11 20.51
CA ARG A 720 18.46 -20.01 19.97
C ARG A 720 17.87 -18.65 20.32
N SER A 721 16.57 -18.48 20.12
CA SER A 721 15.86 -17.26 20.52
C SER A 721 15.99 -17.01 22.02
N LYS A 722 16.05 -18.07 22.85
CA LYS A 722 16.32 -17.94 24.29
C LYS A 722 17.74 -17.42 24.53
N VAL A 723 18.74 -17.91 23.78
CA VAL A 723 20.13 -17.44 23.87
C VAL A 723 20.21 -15.97 23.43
N ASP A 724 19.54 -15.59 22.34
CA ASP A 724 19.51 -14.21 21.86
C ASP A 724 18.87 -13.24 22.86
N LEU A 725 17.97 -13.72 23.73
CA LEU A 725 17.30 -12.93 24.77
C LEU A 725 18.02 -12.96 26.13
N LEU A 726 19.00 -13.83 26.32
CA LEU A 726 19.57 -14.12 27.66
C LEU A 726 20.20 -12.88 28.30
N ASP A 727 21.06 -12.17 27.54
CA ASP A 727 21.76 -11.01 28.08
C ASP A 727 20.77 -9.85 28.34
N ALA A 728 19.78 -9.67 27.49
CA ALA A 728 18.70 -8.72 27.71
C ALA A 728 17.89 -9.06 28.97
N CYS A 729 17.59 -10.34 29.23
CA CYS A 729 16.91 -10.76 30.45
C CYS A 729 17.78 -10.53 31.72
N LYS A 730 19.10 -10.67 31.63
CA LYS A 730 20.02 -10.28 32.72
C LYS A 730 19.95 -8.77 32.97
N MET A 731 19.97 -7.96 31.92
CA MET A 731 19.84 -6.50 32.04
C MET A 731 18.49 -6.10 32.68
N LEU A 732 17.38 -6.76 32.32
CA LEU A 732 16.10 -6.55 32.99
C LEU A 732 16.20 -6.82 34.50
N GLN A 733 16.77 -7.97 34.88
CA GLN A 733 16.95 -8.34 36.29
C GLN A 733 17.83 -7.31 37.03
N ASP A 734 18.95 -6.89 36.45
CA ASP A 734 19.90 -5.95 37.05
C ASP A 734 19.28 -4.55 37.21
N ASN A 735 18.34 -4.18 36.33
CA ASN A 735 17.56 -2.94 36.39
C ASN A 735 16.29 -3.07 37.28
N GLY A 736 16.06 -4.21 37.93
CA GLY A 736 14.99 -4.40 38.91
C GLY A 736 13.62 -4.67 38.31
N TYR A 737 13.52 -5.11 37.06
CA TYR A 737 12.27 -5.52 36.43
C TYR A 737 11.84 -6.90 36.94
N GLU A 738 10.53 -7.08 37.13
CA GLU A 738 9.91 -8.39 37.37
C GLU A 738 9.81 -9.15 36.03
N ILE A 739 10.48 -10.30 35.98
CA ILE A 739 10.44 -11.16 34.77
C ILE A 739 9.46 -12.30 35.03
N TYR A 740 8.52 -12.48 34.12
CA TYR A 740 7.58 -13.59 34.07
C TYR A 740 7.87 -14.42 32.84
N ALA A 741 7.87 -15.74 32.93
CA ALA A 741 8.19 -16.60 31.79
C ALA A 741 7.37 -17.90 31.79
N THR A 742 7.06 -18.40 30.57
CA THR A 742 6.48 -19.75 30.42
C THR A 742 7.49 -20.83 30.80
N GLY A 743 7.02 -21.98 31.32
CA GLY A 743 7.85 -23.00 31.98
C GLY A 743 9.13 -23.40 31.26
N GLY A 744 9.12 -23.60 29.94
CA GLY A 744 10.34 -23.93 29.20
C GLY A 744 11.33 -22.76 29.05
N THR A 745 10.83 -21.51 29.09
CA THR A 745 11.65 -20.29 29.08
C THR A 745 12.17 -20.00 30.49
N GLU A 746 11.29 -20.09 31.48
CA GLU A 746 11.67 -19.93 32.90
C GLU A 746 12.81 -20.86 33.31
N LYS A 747 12.70 -22.18 32.99
CA LYS A 747 13.73 -23.17 33.27
C LYS A 747 15.08 -22.80 32.63
N PHE A 748 15.07 -22.39 31.36
CA PHE A 748 16.28 -21.95 30.66
C PHE A 748 16.91 -20.72 31.32
N LEU A 749 16.12 -19.74 31.70
CA LEU A 749 16.59 -18.51 32.36
C LEU A 749 17.19 -18.84 33.74
N ALA A 750 16.52 -19.70 34.53
CA ALA A 750 17.01 -20.15 35.83
C ALA A 750 18.36 -20.90 35.76
N GLU A 751 18.54 -21.78 34.76
CA GLU A 751 19.80 -22.49 34.48
C GLU A 751 20.95 -21.51 34.17
N HIS A 752 20.64 -20.30 33.71
CA HIS A 752 21.63 -19.26 33.35
C HIS A 752 21.69 -18.10 34.38
N GLY A 753 21.08 -18.27 35.56
CA GLY A 753 21.18 -17.32 36.66
C GLY A 753 20.20 -16.14 36.61
N VAL A 754 19.18 -16.17 35.75
CA VAL A 754 18.13 -15.16 35.67
C VAL A 754 16.87 -15.65 36.42
N LYS A 755 16.42 -14.88 37.38
CA LYS A 755 15.20 -15.17 38.16
C LYS A 755 13.97 -14.72 37.40
N ALA A 756 13.07 -15.65 37.11
CA ALA A 756 11.79 -15.37 36.49
C ALA A 756 10.66 -16.10 37.22
N ALA A 757 9.50 -15.47 37.33
CA ALA A 757 8.30 -16.13 37.86
C ALA A 757 7.66 -16.98 36.75
N CYS A 758 7.42 -18.27 37.04
CA CYS A 758 6.80 -19.17 36.09
C CYS A 758 5.30 -18.81 35.91
N VAL A 759 4.84 -18.69 34.67
CA VAL A 759 3.43 -18.51 34.31
C VAL A 759 2.91 -19.72 33.54
N SER A 760 1.67 -20.08 33.83
CA SER A 760 0.99 -21.22 33.22
C SER A 760 0.50 -20.89 31.79
N TRP A 761 0.51 -21.89 30.92
CA TRP A 761 -0.03 -21.77 29.56
C TRP A 761 -1.57 -21.61 29.59
N PRO A 762 -2.18 -21.04 28.52
CA PRO A 762 -3.63 -20.87 28.43
C PRO A 762 -4.43 -22.18 28.54
N ASP A 763 -3.90 -23.31 28.10
CA ASP A 763 -4.54 -24.63 28.09
C ASP A 763 -4.38 -25.43 29.38
N GLU A 764 -3.62 -24.94 30.40
CA GLU A 764 -3.40 -25.64 31.65
C GLU A 764 -4.53 -25.45 32.67
N GLY A 765 -5.55 -24.65 32.35
CA GLY A 765 -6.77 -24.53 33.15
C GLY A 765 -6.59 -23.93 34.57
N LYS A 766 -5.44 -23.37 34.89
CA LYS A 766 -5.17 -22.72 36.16
C LYS A 766 -5.75 -21.30 36.20
N ALA A 767 -6.20 -20.89 37.39
CA ALA A 767 -6.77 -19.55 37.57
C ALA A 767 -5.79 -18.41 37.24
N ASP A 768 -4.48 -18.64 37.48
CA ASP A 768 -3.42 -17.66 37.22
C ASP A 768 -2.63 -17.98 35.93
N ASN A 769 -3.34 -18.28 34.85
CA ASN A 769 -2.68 -18.46 33.56
C ASN A 769 -2.32 -17.09 32.90
N VAL A 770 -1.46 -17.17 31.91
CA VAL A 770 -0.93 -15.97 31.21
C VAL A 770 -2.02 -15.07 30.65
N ILE A 771 -3.15 -15.59 30.17
CA ILE A 771 -4.25 -14.79 29.61
C ILE A 771 -4.96 -13.98 30.70
N HIS A 772 -5.22 -14.58 31.85
CA HIS A 772 -5.80 -13.83 32.99
C HIS A 772 -4.86 -12.72 33.48
N MET A 773 -3.56 -12.97 33.49
CA MET A 773 -2.57 -11.95 33.85
C MET A 773 -2.49 -10.82 32.82
N ILE A 774 -2.61 -11.13 31.51
CA ILE A 774 -2.72 -10.15 30.44
C ILE A 774 -3.98 -9.29 30.61
N SER A 775 -5.14 -9.91 30.80
CA SER A 775 -6.40 -9.19 30.97
C SER A 775 -6.42 -8.33 32.24
N ALA A 776 -5.66 -8.71 33.25
CA ALA A 776 -5.45 -7.92 34.48
C ALA A 776 -4.36 -6.85 34.35
N HIS A 777 -3.81 -6.62 33.17
CA HIS A 777 -2.71 -5.68 32.92
C HIS A 777 -1.50 -5.88 33.86
N LYS A 778 -1.17 -7.13 34.17
CA LYS A 778 -0.02 -7.46 35.04
C LYS A 778 1.33 -7.16 34.36
N PHE A 779 1.37 -7.17 33.02
CA PHE A 779 2.56 -6.97 32.22
C PHE A 779 2.56 -5.63 31.50
N ASP A 780 3.70 -4.95 31.47
CA ASP A 780 3.91 -3.72 30.70
C ASP A 780 4.42 -4.01 29.27
N LEU A 781 5.03 -5.18 29.05
CA LEU A 781 5.55 -5.66 27.77
C LEU A 781 5.39 -7.19 27.70
N VAL A 782 4.93 -7.68 26.57
CA VAL A 782 4.88 -9.11 26.24
C VAL A 782 5.85 -9.40 25.10
N ILE A 783 6.76 -10.34 25.35
CA ILE A 783 7.66 -10.91 24.34
C ILE A 783 7.23 -12.36 24.13
N ASN A 784 6.71 -12.64 22.93
CA ASN A 784 6.28 -13.98 22.56
C ASN A 784 6.88 -14.38 21.22
N ILE A 785 7.94 -15.20 21.26
CA ILE A 785 8.66 -15.68 20.09
C ILE A 785 8.10 -17.05 19.71
N PRO A 786 7.48 -17.20 18.51
CA PRO A 786 6.98 -18.49 18.05
C PRO A 786 8.09 -19.54 17.95
N LYS A 787 7.80 -20.78 18.28
CA LYS A 787 8.80 -21.86 18.24
C LYS A 787 8.85 -22.57 16.90
N ASN A 788 7.78 -23.15 16.52
CA ASN A 788 7.53 -23.85 15.27
C ASN A 788 6.06 -24.27 15.23
N HIS A 789 5.69 -25.05 14.24
CA HIS A 789 4.34 -25.31 13.79
C HIS A 789 3.57 -26.42 14.55
N SER A 790 3.88 -26.72 15.83
CA SER A 790 3.03 -27.65 16.58
C SER A 790 1.68 -26.99 16.89
N HIS A 791 0.58 -27.69 16.66
CA HIS A 791 -0.79 -27.18 16.84
C HIS A 791 -1.01 -26.58 18.23
N ARG A 792 -0.41 -27.15 19.29
CA ARG A 792 -0.52 -26.63 20.66
C ARG A 792 0.16 -25.27 20.82
N GLU A 793 1.35 -25.11 20.27
CA GLU A 793 2.12 -23.87 20.38
C GLU A 793 1.56 -22.77 19.48
N LEU A 794 1.09 -23.12 18.27
CA LEU A 794 0.35 -22.18 17.43
C LEU A 794 -0.87 -21.64 18.15
N THR A 795 -1.67 -22.52 18.80
CA THR A 795 -2.90 -22.13 19.49
C THR A 795 -2.60 -21.31 20.74
N ASN A 796 -1.69 -21.76 21.61
CA ASN A 796 -1.40 -21.06 22.86
C ASN A 796 -0.58 -19.78 22.65
N GLY A 797 0.41 -19.82 21.77
CA GLY A 797 1.18 -18.64 21.37
C GLY A 797 0.28 -17.58 20.74
N TYR A 798 -0.61 -17.98 19.83
CA TYR A 798 -1.61 -17.10 19.24
C TYR A 798 -2.48 -16.43 20.31
N LYS A 799 -3.00 -17.18 21.30
CA LYS A 799 -3.81 -16.62 22.39
C LYS A 799 -3.04 -15.56 23.19
N ILE A 800 -1.76 -15.81 23.49
CA ILE A 800 -0.90 -14.84 24.18
C ILE A 800 -0.73 -13.58 23.35
N ARG A 801 -0.36 -13.71 22.08
CA ARG A 801 -0.14 -12.58 21.18
C ARG A 801 -1.43 -11.77 20.95
N ARG A 802 -2.53 -12.48 20.67
CA ARG A 802 -3.83 -11.82 20.45
C ARG A 802 -4.31 -11.14 21.73
N GLY A 803 -4.16 -11.81 22.88
CA GLY A 803 -4.50 -11.23 24.18
C GLY A 803 -3.71 -9.94 24.46
N ALA A 804 -2.42 -9.90 24.17
CA ALA A 804 -1.62 -8.70 24.34
C ALA A 804 -2.16 -7.54 23.48
N ILE A 805 -2.43 -7.79 22.20
CA ILE A 805 -2.99 -6.78 21.28
C ILE A 805 -4.37 -6.32 21.73
N ASP A 806 -5.27 -7.24 22.09
CA ASP A 806 -6.65 -6.92 22.50
C ASP A 806 -6.72 -6.10 23.80
N HIS A 807 -5.70 -6.22 24.65
CA HIS A 807 -5.59 -5.45 25.89
C HIS A 807 -4.59 -4.27 25.78
N ASN A 808 -4.18 -3.90 24.56
CA ASN A 808 -3.26 -2.79 24.29
C ASN A 808 -1.93 -2.87 25.07
N ILE A 809 -1.41 -4.09 25.28
CA ILE A 809 -0.09 -4.31 25.86
C ILE A 809 0.92 -4.42 24.70
N PRO A 810 2.03 -3.65 24.75
CA PRO A 810 3.09 -3.77 23.74
C PRO A 810 3.56 -5.21 23.56
N LEU A 811 3.64 -5.65 22.30
CA LEU A 811 4.00 -7.01 21.92
C LEU A 811 5.19 -7.02 20.98
N ILE A 812 6.21 -7.83 21.27
CA ILE A 812 7.32 -8.10 20.38
C ILE A 812 7.38 -9.59 20.09
N THR A 813 7.44 -9.95 18.82
CA THR A 813 7.44 -11.34 18.34
C THR A 813 8.79 -11.79 17.74
N ASN A 814 9.81 -10.92 17.82
CA ASN A 814 11.17 -11.18 17.34
C ASN A 814 12.19 -11.02 18.47
N ALA A 815 13.05 -12.03 18.65
CA ALA A 815 14.03 -12.08 19.77
C ALA A 815 15.10 -10.97 19.64
N ARG A 816 15.57 -10.69 18.43
CA ARG A 816 16.61 -9.68 18.19
C ARG A 816 16.10 -8.27 18.45
N LEU A 817 14.90 -7.97 17.96
CA LEU A 817 14.25 -6.69 18.24
C LEU A 817 13.96 -6.53 19.74
N ALA A 818 13.48 -7.59 20.40
CA ALA A 818 13.23 -7.57 21.83
C ALA A 818 14.52 -7.31 22.64
N SER A 819 15.62 -7.99 22.27
CA SER A 819 16.92 -7.78 22.92
C SER A 819 17.39 -6.34 22.73
N ALA A 820 17.37 -5.83 21.50
CA ALA A 820 17.80 -4.46 21.20
C ALA A 820 16.95 -3.39 21.92
N PHE A 821 15.62 -3.60 21.99
CA PHE A 821 14.73 -2.69 22.71
C PHE A 821 14.95 -2.71 24.22
N ILE A 822 15.17 -3.90 24.81
CA ILE A 822 15.51 -4.03 26.23
C ILE A 822 16.85 -3.34 26.54
N GLU A 823 17.88 -3.60 25.73
CA GLU A 823 19.19 -2.94 25.86
C GLU A 823 18.99 -1.43 25.86
N ALA A 824 18.27 -0.89 24.87
CA ALA A 824 18.06 0.55 24.71
C ALA A 824 17.38 1.18 25.95
N PHE A 825 16.28 0.64 26.46
CA PHE A 825 15.59 1.23 27.61
C PHE A 825 16.25 0.92 28.98
N CYS A 826 17.14 -0.07 29.05
CA CYS A 826 17.96 -0.30 30.24
C CYS A 826 19.14 0.67 30.31
N GLU A 827 19.72 1.03 29.17
CA GLU A 827 20.82 1.99 29.07
C GLU A 827 20.36 3.44 29.17
N MET A 828 19.23 3.76 28.61
CA MET A 828 18.68 5.12 28.49
C MET A 828 17.25 5.18 29.06
N LYS A 829 16.92 6.23 29.78
CA LYS A 829 15.55 6.49 30.24
C LYS A 829 14.89 7.51 29.30
N GLU A 830 13.55 7.46 29.22
CA GLU A 830 12.78 8.40 28.38
C GLU A 830 13.17 9.88 28.60
N LYS A 831 13.43 10.26 29.86
CA LYS A 831 13.87 11.61 30.25
C LYS A 831 15.25 12.01 29.71
N ASP A 832 16.06 11.05 29.33
CA ASP A 832 17.42 11.25 28.84
C ASP A 832 17.45 11.47 27.31
N ILE A 833 16.33 11.16 26.61
CA ILE A 833 16.16 11.39 25.18
C ILE A 833 16.22 12.89 24.89
N GLN A 834 17.12 13.28 24.00
CA GLN A 834 17.26 14.67 23.61
C GLN A 834 16.30 15.02 22.47
N ILE A 835 15.61 16.15 22.61
CA ILE A 835 14.77 16.69 21.54
C ILE A 835 15.65 17.60 20.67
N LYS A 836 15.95 17.14 19.47
CA LYS A 836 16.68 17.88 18.43
C LYS A 836 15.82 18.03 17.18
N SER A 837 15.88 19.18 16.56
CA SER A 837 15.32 19.38 15.23
C SER A 837 16.19 18.67 14.18
N TRP A 838 15.59 18.29 13.07
CA TRP A 838 16.32 17.68 11.95
C TRP A 838 17.48 18.57 11.44
N GLN A 839 17.37 19.90 11.57
CA GLN A 839 18.38 20.84 11.13
C GLN A 839 19.60 20.89 12.06
N GLU A 840 19.50 20.48 13.32
CA GLU A 840 20.60 20.47 14.28
C GLU A 840 21.61 19.34 14.01
N TYR A 841 21.21 18.27 13.36
CA TYR A 841 22.12 17.27 12.84
C TYR A 841 22.83 17.85 11.61
N LYS A 842 24.12 18.13 11.69
CA LYS A 842 24.92 18.78 10.63
C LYS A 842 25.98 17.82 10.11
N LEU A 843 26.10 17.72 8.79
CA LEU A 843 27.21 17.01 8.13
C LEU A 843 28.53 17.77 8.34
#